data_d5d4f507d36a087206a47f8cc3c980d9
#
_entry.id   d5d4f507d36a087206a47f8cc3c980d9
#
_cell.length_a   1.000
_cell.length_b   1.000
_cell.length_c   1.000
_cell.angle_alpha   90.00
_cell.angle_beta   90.00
_cell.angle_gamma   90.00
#
_symmetry.space_group_name_H-M   'P 1'
#
loop_
_entity.id
_entity.type
_entity.pdbx_description
1 polymer ?
#
loop_
_entity_poly.entity_id
_entity_poly.type
_entity_poly.pdbx_seq_one_letter_code
_entity_poly.pdbx_strand_id
1 'polypeptide(L)'
;MLNPHALTRHLSPLLFLLLASFLFGCSQETDTPSSVERASKPQHEGPPLRVLTLSQLNGEDFLPRRGLPESAERELVRGYAEQAGRAVEWVGVDSVEAIFASLEQGKGDMAAANLTITPARLQRVSFSAPVTFVREVIVGRKGDALASVRELAGRTVVVNQGSSFEETLERTRKERFQEPFRIEAVAGTDLEALLDRVAEGEGELTVLDSNSAEALLPAWPDLEIVLALPNVQPIGWAVPQGQHDFVTSLSRYLSEHQLLGARDEDHREDLAGIKKRGVLRVATRNNAANYFLLRGELMGFEYELVKRFAERHDLRVAMVVPPSHEELLDWVRQGRADLAAASLTITEEREQGGLRFSRPYRYVSEVLVTRDDESGVSALEDLAGRNIVARRNSSYWETLSDLQQAHGFRLETAPETLETEQIIANVASADYDLTVADSHIVDIEQTYRDDIRAAFTLSESRPHGWLMRADNPQLLEAVNAFHQEKYRGLFYNMTRTKYFGNTKRIHEHVTQRVDRGDAALSPYDELVRKHAARYGMDWRLILSQMYQESRFDAQAVSWMGAEGLMQVLPRTGKELGFDNLRDPEQGIHAGIKYMDWLTRRFEPELEMAERMWFTLAAYNAGIGHVRDARRLADKQGWDRNRWFGNVERAMLLLAEPTYHRQATHGYVRGQEPVNYVRHIRDRYEAYARLTGGRE
;
A
#
# COMPACT_ATOMS: atom_id res chain seq x y z
N MET A 1 29.30 36.74 47.79
CA MET A 1 29.25 38.19 48.13
C MET A 1 28.25 38.83 47.18
N LEU A 2 27.16 39.21 47.83
CA LEU A 2 26.31 40.39 47.58
C LEU A 2 25.56 40.53 46.24
N ASN A 3 24.33 40.12 46.28
CA ASN A 3 23.11 40.82 45.83
C ASN A 3 23.12 42.30 46.30
N PRO A 4 22.21 43.24 46.00
CA PRO A 4 20.88 43.11 45.38
C PRO A 4 20.30 44.39 44.70
N HIS A 5 18.97 44.31 44.44
CA HIS A 5 17.92 45.36 44.41
C HIS A 5 17.73 46.11 43.07
N ALA A 6 16.62 46.21 42.54
CA ALA A 6 15.17 46.24 42.85
C ALA A 6 14.51 47.53 42.34
N LEU A 7 13.27 47.40 41.95
CA LEU A 7 12.14 48.38 42.01
C LEU A 7 12.04 49.37 40.85
N THR A 8 10.97 49.58 40.25
CA THR A 8 9.50 49.56 40.36
C THR A 8 8.86 50.49 39.33
N ARG A 9 7.70 50.08 38.81
CA ARG A 9 6.42 50.82 38.72
C ARG A 9 6.36 52.06 37.81
N HIS A 10 5.37 52.25 36.93
CA HIS A 10 3.94 52.36 37.01
C HIS A 10 3.32 52.77 35.64
N LEU A 11 2.18 52.23 35.34
CA LEU A 11 0.87 52.78 35.01
C LEU A 11 0.59 53.34 33.62
N SER A 12 -0.41 52.70 33.04
CA SER A 12 -1.46 53.18 32.10
C SER A 12 -2.17 54.45 32.61
N PRO A 13 -3.14 55.03 31.94
CA PRO A 13 -4.00 54.60 30.83
C PRO A 13 -4.62 55.73 29.95
N LEU A 14 -5.62 55.33 29.11
CA LEU A 14 -6.80 56.06 28.60
C LEU A 14 -6.61 56.95 27.34
N LEU A 15 -7.35 56.65 26.30
CA LEU A 15 -8.78 56.78 25.92
C LEU A 15 -9.09 58.03 25.09
N PHE A 16 -10.00 57.86 24.12
CA PHE A 16 -10.90 58.77 23.37
C PHE A 16 -10.55 58.93 21.89
N LEU A 17 -11.34 58.27 21.02
CA LEU A 17 -12.68 58.61 20.46
C LEU A 17 -12.80 59.95 19.72
N LEU A 18 -13.15 59.94 18.50
CA LEU A 18 -14.23 60.62 17.75
C LEU A 18 -13.79 61.05 16.33
N LEU A 19 -14.46 60.47 15.39
CA LEU A 19 -15.55 60.94 14.52
C LEU A 19 -15.20 61.93 13.39
N ALA A 20 -15.44 61.42 12.21
CA ALA A 20 -16.27 61.93 11.15
C ALA A 20 -15.73 62.95 10.14
N SER A 21 -15.86 62.58 8.93
CA SER A 21 -16.62 63.17 7.82
C SER A 21 -15.84 63.64 6.58
N PHE A 22 -16.17 62.97 5.49
CA PHE A 22 -16.40 63.48 4.11
C PHE A 22 -15.34 64.35 3.41
N LEU A 23 -14.81 63.93 2.29
CA LEU A 23 -15.20 64.39 0.97
C LEU A 23 -14.38 63.76 -0.16
N PHE A 24 -15.04 63.49 -1.23
CA PHE A 24 -14.71 63.08 -2.57
C PHE A 24 -13.34 63.49 -3.14
N GLY A 25 -12.71 62.50 -3.84
CA GLY A 25 -11.68 62.74 -4.83
C GLY A 25 -11.39 61.48 -5.64
N CYS A 26 -11.92 61.44 -6.86
CA CYS A 26 -11.58 60.44 -7.87
C CYS A 26 -10.11 60.49 -8.26
N SER A 27 -9.41 59.36 -8.27
CA SER A 27 -8.31 59.08 -9.22
C SER A 27 -8.04 57.59 -9.32
N GLN A 28 -8.04 57.13 -10.54
CA GLN A 28 -7.71 55.86 -11.17
C GLN A 28 -7.00 54.80 -10.36
N GLU A 29 -7.64 53.66 -10.28
CA GLU A 29 -7.15 52.36 -9.89
C GLU A 29 -6.17 51.84 -10.93
N THR A 30 -5.01 51.43 -10.48
CA THR A 30 -4.20 50.41 -11.15
C THR A 30 -4.42 49.09 -10.43
N ASP A 31 -5.16 48.21 -11.03
CA ASP A 31 -5.42 46.85 -10.63
C ASP A 31 -4.13 46.06 -10.50
N THR A 32 -3.84 45.60 -9.30
CA THR A 32 -2.99 44.44 -9.05
C THR A 32 -3.88 43.29 -8.56
N PRO A 33 -4.03 42.21 -9.27
CA PRO A 33 -4.81 41.08 -8.78
C PRO A 33 -3.99 40.25 -7.80
N SER A 34 -4.31 40.35 -6.50
CA SER A 34 -3.95 39.30 -5.54
C SER A 34 -5.03 38.21 -5.59
N SER A 35 -4.93 37.31 -6.51
CA SER A 35 -5.66 36.06 -6.49
C SER A 35 -4.90 35.08 -5.59
N VAL A 36 -5.25 35.05 -4.31
CA VAL A 36 -5.11 33.82 -3.53
C VAL A 36 -6.14 32.85 -4.12
N GLU A 37 -5.70 31.99 -5.02
CA GLU A 37 -6.47 30.84 -5.45
C GLU A 37 -6.83 30.00 -4.21
N ARG A 38 -8.11 30.10 -3.82
CA ARG A 38 -8.69 29.07 -2.97
C ARG A 38 -8.59 27.77 -3.74
N ALA A 39 -7.83 26.82 -3.23
CA ALA A 39 -7.82 25.45 -3.70
C ALA A 39 -9.27 25.02 -3.94
N SER A 40 -9.61 24.71 -5.17
CA SER A 40 -10.94 24.20 -5.56
C SER A 40 -11.19 22.94 -4.73
N LYS A 41 -12.31 22.88 -4.02
CA LYS A 41 -12.79 21.66 -3.40
C LYS A 41 -12.85 20.57 -4.47
N PRO A 42 -12.39 19.34 -4.17
CA PRO A 42 -12.48 18.25 -5.13
C PRO A 42 -13.92 18.13 -5.62
N GLN A 43 -14.13 18.13 -6.92
CA GLN A 43 -15.42 17.88 -7.53
C GLN A 43 -15.73 16.39 -7.38
N HIS A 44 -16.69 16.05 -6.51
CA HIS A 44 -17.18 14.69 -6.40
C HIS A 44 -18.10 14.39 -7.60
N GLU A 45 -17.72 13.44 -8.44
CA GLU A 45 -18.44 13.11 -9.68
C GLU A 45 -19.53 12.05 -9.50
N GLY A 46 -19.56 11.35 -8.36
CA GLY A 46 -20.49 10.26 -8.06
C GLY A 46 -21.56 10.60 -7.00
N PRO A 47 -22.59 9.74 -6.84
CA PRO A 47 -23.54 9.88 -5.74
C PRO A 47 -22.80 9.70 -4.41
N PRO A 48 -23.24 10.37 -3.31
CA PRO A 48 -22.58 10.27 -2.02
C PRO A 48 -22.57 8.81 -1.53
N LEU A 49 -21.50 8.45 -0.82
CA LEU A 49 -21.38 7.17 -0.12
C LEU A 49 -22.18 7.24 1.18
N ARG A 50 -23.31 6.51 1.27
CA ARG A 50 -24.17 6.48 2.46
C ARG A 50 -23.60 5.48 3.46
N VAL A 51 -23.09 5.99 4.58
CA VAL A 51 -22.42 5.20 5.61
C VAL A 51 -23.26 5.16 6.87
N LEU A 52 -23.76 3.98 7.21
CA LEU A 52 -24.50 3.75 8.45
C LEU A 52 -23.55 3.75 9.64
N THR A 53 -23.97 4.44 10.71
CA THR A 53 -23.26 4.49 11.99
C THR A 53 -24.28 4.61 13.13
N LEU A 54 -23.86 4.44 14.37
CA LEU A 54 -24.77 4.63 15.52
C LEU A 54 -25.09 6.12 15.71
N SER A 55 -26.36 6.45 15.99
CA SER A 55 -26.91 7.82 16.06
C SER A 55 -26.17 8.70 17.07
N GLN A 56 -25.69 8.12 18.16
CA GLN A 56 -24.90 8.80 19.18
C GLN A 56 -23.60 9.41 18.64
N LEU A 57 -23.16 8.99 17.47
CA LEU A 57 -21.95 9.45 16.79
C LEU A 57 -22.20 10.52 15.72
N ASN A 58 -23.45 10.92 15.50
CA ASN A 58 -23.86 11.80 14.37
C ASN A 58 -24.06 13.27 14.70
N GLY A 59 -23.92 13.71 15.96
CA GLY A 59 -24.08 15.12 16.32
C GLY A 59 -23.00 16.01 15.68
N GLU A 60 -23.37 17.14 15.04
CA GLU A 60 -22.42 18.18 14.60
C GLU A 60 -21.61 18.74 15.78
N ASP A 61 -22.16 18.64 17.00
CA ASP A 61 -21.53 19.02 18.27
C ASP A 61 -20.67 17.90 18.89
N PHE A 62 -20.58 16.75 18.23
CA PHE A 62 -19.71 15.67 18.70
C PHE A 62 -18.26 16.07 18.45
N LEU A 63 -17.64 16.67 19.46
CA LEU A 63 -16.18 16.74 19.53
C LEU A 63 -15.68 15.29 19.57
N PRO A 64 -14.99 14.81 18.53
CA PRO A 64 -14.47 13.46 18.54
C PRO A 64 -13.59 13.33 19.77
N ARG A 65 -14.01 12.51 20.74
CA ARG A 65 -13.13 12.12 21.85
C ARG A 65 -11.95 11.43 21.19
N ARG A 66 -10.78 12.09 21.18
CA ARG A 66 -9.58 11.56 20.55
C ARG A 66 -9.31 10.17 21.13
N GLY A 67 -9.24 9.18 20.25
CA GLY A 67 -8.92 7.80 20.63
C GLY A 67 -10.09 6.82 20.58
N LEU A 68 -11.34 7.25 20.35
CA LEU A 68 -12.41 6.29 20.10
C LEU A 68 -12.21 5.54 18.76
N PRO A 69 -12.45 4.22 18.72
CA PRO A 69 -12.30 3.41 17.50
C PRO A 69 -13.07 3.97 16.31
N GLU A 70 -14.26 4.50 16.54
CA GLU A 70 -15.14 5.07 15.52
C GLU A 70 -14.57 6.35 14.89
N SER A 71 -13.76 7.12 15.61
CA SER A 71 -13.10 8.30 15.05
C SER A 71 -12.04 7.91 14.01
N ALA A 72 -11.21 6.91 14.31
CA ALA A 72 -10.22 6.38 13.39
C ALA A 72 -10.90 5.71 12.16
N GLU A 73 -11.99 4.99 12.40
CA GLU A 73 -12.77 4.35 11.35
C GLU A 73 -13.40 5.38 10.39
N ARG A 74 -13.88 6.52 10.92
CA ARG A 74 -14.40 7.64 10.10
C ARG A 74 -13.32 8.27 9.20
N GLU A 75 -12.11 8.41 9.70
CA GLU A 75 -11.00 8.92 8.88
C GLU A 75 -10.67 7.96 7.72
N LEU A 76 -10.65 6.65 7.98
CA LEU A 76 -10.45 5.63 6.94
C LEU A 76 -11.58 5.66 5.90
N VAL A 77 -12.84 5.80 6.34
CA VAL A 77 -13.99 5.91 5.42
C VAL A 77 -13.88 7.17 4.54
N ARG A 78 -13.51 8.31 5.12
CA ARG A 78 -13.30 9.55 4.34
C ARG A 78 -12.20 9.38 3.31
N GLY A 79 -11.07 8.79 3.70
CA GLY A 79 -9.96 8.51 2.78
C GLY A 79 -10.37 7.57 1.63
N TYR A 80 -11.17 6.53 1.91
CA TYR A 80 -11.72 5.68 0.87
C TYR A 80 -12.64 6.46 -0.08
N ALA A 81 -13.57 7.23 0.47
CA ALA A 81 -14.54 8.00 -0.33
C ALA A 81 -13.84 9.06 -1.21
N GLU A 82 -12.80 9.72 -0.68
CA GLU A 82 -11.98 10.67 -1.43
C GLU A 82 -11.26 9.98 -2.59
N GLN A 83 -10.65 8.82 -2.36
CA GLN A 83 -10.03 8.01 -3.41
C GLN A 83 -11.05 7.56 -4.47
N ALA A 84 -12.30 7.27 -4.07
CA ALA A 84 -13.39 6.88 -4.96
C ALA A 84 -14.13 8.08 -5.59
N GLY A 85 -13.67 9.31 -5.41
CA GLY A 85 -14.30 10.52 -5.95
C GLY A 85 -15.72 10.78 -5.43
N ARG A 86 -16.08 10.28 -4.22
CA ARG A 86 -17.44 10.35 -3.65
C ARG A 86 -17.44 11.16 -2.34
N ALA A 87 -18.50 11.95 -2.14
CA ALA A 87 -18.75 12.55 -0.83
C ALA A 87 -19.28 11.49 0.17
N VAL A 88 -19.08 11.70 1.47
CA VAL A 88 -19.62 10.81 2.51
C VAL A 88 -20.91 11.41 3.08
N GLU A 89 -21.96 10.61 3.12
CA GLU A 89 -23.21 10.89 3.83
C GLU A 89 -23.34 9.94 5.02
N TRP A 90 -23.23 10.47 6.24
CA TRP A 90 -23.39 9.68 7.47
C TRP A 90 -24.86 9.51 7.82
N VAL A 91 -25.30 8.27 7.96
CA VAL A 91 -26.67 7.90 8.29
C VAL A 91 -26.72 7.27 9.67
N GLY A 92 -27.23 8.00 10.68
CA GLY A 92 -27.33 7.52 12.05
C GLY A 92 -28.51 6.57 12.24
N VAL A 93 -28.27 5.47 13.01
CA VAL A 93 -29.29 4.52 13.46
C VAL A 93 -29.11 4.20 14.94
N ASP A 94 -30.16 3.73 15.59
CA ASP A 94 -30.20 3.67 17.06
C ASP A 94 -29.62 2.39 17.66
N SER A 95 -29.30 1.39 16.84
CA SER A 95 -28.76 0.11 17.33
C SER A 95 -27.97 -0.63 16.24
N VAL A 96 -27.14 -1.58 16.65
CA VAL A 96 -26.41 -2.48 15.74
C VAL A 96 -27.39 -3.30 14.89
N GLU A 97 -28.52 -3.75 15.47
CA GLU A 97 -29.55 -4.47 14.71
C GLU A 97 -30.20 -3.59 13.65
N ALA A 98 -30.42 -2.30 13.95
CA ALA A 98 -30.93 -1.32 12.99
C ALA A 98 -29.93 -1.05 11.85
N ILE A 99 -28.60 -1.16 12.09
CA ILE A 99 -27.58 -1.12 11.04
C ILE A 99 -27.82 -2.24 10.03
N PHE A 100 -27.90 -3.49 10.49
CA PHE A 100 -28.09 -4.65 9.60
C PHE A 100 -29.41 -4.59 8.85
N ALA A 101 -30.50 -4.24 9.53
CA ALA A 101 -31.81 -4.07 8.91
C ALA A 101 -31.81 -2.94 7.84
N SER A 102 -31.08 -1.87 8.09
CA SER A 102 -30.94 -0.76 7.13
C SER A 102 -30.11 -1.13 5.91
N LEU A 103 -29.03 -1.91 6.07
CA LEU A 103 -28.25 -2.49 4.96
C LEU A 103 -29.12 -3.40 4.09
N GLU A 104 -29.87 -4.31 4.70
CA GLU A 104 -30.81 -5.23 4.01
C GLU A 104 -31.90 -4.47 3.23
N GLN A 105 -32.32 -3.29 3.71
CA GLN A 105 -33.30 -2.41 3.05
C GLN A 105 -32.68 -1.44 2.04
N GLY A 106 -31.37 -1.45 1.85
CA GLY A 106 -30.69 -0.53 0.91
C GLY A 106 -30.68 0.94 1.35
N LYS A 107 -30.86 1.22 2.66
CA LYS A 107 -30.83 2.59 3.21
C LYS A 107 -29.41 3.13 3.39
N GLY A 108 -28.39 2.29 3.35
CA GLY A 108 -26.97 2.62 3.36
C GLY A 108 -26.22 1.75 2.37
N ASP A 109 -25.09 2.26 1.88
CA ASP A 109 -24.22 1.51 0.98
C ASP A 109 -23.26 0.63 1.78
N MET A 110 -22.84 1.10 2.94
CA MET A 110 -22.01 0.37 3.90
C MET A 110 -22.29 0.81 5.34
N ALA A 111 -21.73 0.09 6.30
CA ALA A 111 -21.74 0.46 7.72
C ALA A 111 -20.33 0.44 8.30
N ALA A 112 -20.01 1.48 9.08
CA ALA A 112 -18.77 1.63 9.83
C ALA A 112 -19.12 2.07 11.27
N ALA A 113 -19.10 1.11 12.20
CA ALA A 113 -19.53 1.29 13.59
C ALA A 113 -18.86 0.27 14.52
N ASN A 114 -17.56 0.05 14.36
CA ASN A 114 -16.77 -0.93 15.13
C ASN A 114 -17.43 -2.33 15.15
N LEU A 115 -17.86 -2.81 13.97
CA LEU A 115 -18.68 -4.03 13.85
C LEU A 115 -17.81 -5.29 13.86
N THR A 116 -18.00 -6.14 14.88
CA THR A 116 -17.37 -7.47 14.96
C THR A 116 -17.87 -8.38 13.85
N ILE A 117 -16.97 -9.03 13.13
CA ILE A 117 -17.30 -10.03 12.10
C ILE A 117 -17.60 -11.36 12.81
N THR A 118 -18.87 -11.75 12.86
CA THR A 118 -19.30 -13.04 13.44
C THR A 118 -19.92 -13.95 12.38
N PRO A 119 -19.90 -15.29 12.58
CA PRO A 119 -20.55 -16.22 11.67
C PRO A 119 -22.05 -15.94 11.44
N ALA A 120 -22.76 -15.45 12.46
CA ALA A 120 -24.16 -15.09 12.35
C ALA A 120 -24.37 -13.87 11.46
N ARG A 121 -23.54 -12.84 11.61
CA ARG A 121 -23.59 -11.61 10.80
C ARG A 121 -23.21 -11.85 9.35
N LEU A 122 -22.24 -12.76 9.08
CA LEU A 122 -21.85 -13.16 7.72
C LEU A 122 -22.96 -13.84 6.91
N GLN A 123 -24.01 -14.33 7.56
CA GLN A 123 -25.19 -14.85 6.87
C GLN A 123 -26.13 -13.75 6.38
N ARG A 124 -26.05 -12.55 6.92
CA ARG A 124 -26.94 -11.41 6.63
C ARG A 124 -26.30 -10.37 5.75
N VAL A 125 -25.01 -10.11 5.95
CA VAL A 125 -24.23 -9.07 5.26
C VAL A 125 -22.88 -9.61 4.83
N SER A 126 -22.23 -8.93 3.91
CA SER A 126 -20.82 -9.13 3.59
C SER A 126 -19.94 -8.17 4.38
N PHE A 127 -18.68 -8.51 4.61
CA PHE A 127 -17.73 -7.66 5.32
C PHE A 127 -16.49 -7.39 4.46
N SER A 128 -15.89 -6.21 4.65
CA SER A 128 -14.55 -5.90 4.15
C SER A 128 -13.48 -6.77 4.82
N ALA A 129 -12.23 -6.68 4.35
CA ALA A 129 -11.07 -7.08 5.16
C ALA A 129 -11.12 -6.40 6.54
N PRO A 130 -10.58 -7.02 7.58
CA PRO A 130 -10.60 -6.42 8.91
C PRO A 130 -9.94 -5.04 8.95
N VAL A 131 -10.62 -4.08 9.55
CA VAL A 131 -10.07 -2.77 9.91
C VAL A 131 -9.08 -2.92 11.06
N THR A 132 -9.44 -3.73 12.04
CA THR A 132 -8.61 -4.06 13.21
C THR A 132 -9.02 -5.39 13.80
N PHE A 133 -8.28 -5.85 14.81
CA PHE A 133 -8.68 -6.97 15.65
C PHE A 133 -8.78 -6.49 17.08
N VAL A 134 -9.75 -7.01 17.81
CA VAL A 134 -10.01 -6.68 19.20
C VAL A 134 -10.09 -7.94 20.05
N ARG A 135 -9.96 -7.77 21.34
CA ARG A 135 -10.28 -8.79 22.34
C ARG A 135 -11.45 -8.31 23.17
N GLU A 136 -12.42 -9.14 23.37
CA GLU A 136 -13.48 -8.82 24.32
C GLU A 136 -12.92 -8.90 25.73
N VAL A 137 -13.16 -7.86 26.54
CA VAL A 137 -12.69 -7.74 27.91
C VAL A 137 -13.87 -7.53 28.85
N ILE A 138 -13.83 -8.22 29.98
CA ILE A 138 -14.82 -8.04 31.04
C ILE A 138 -14.34 -6.91 31.94
N VAL A 139 -15.22 -5.95 32.15
CA VAL A 139 -15.00 -4.78 32.98
C VAL A 139 -15.84 -4.90 34.25
N GLY A 140 -15.22 -4.59 35.37
CA GLY A 140 -15.85 -4.59 36.71
C GLY A 140 -15.26 -3.51 37.59
N ARG A 141 -15.72 -3.41 38.82
CA ARG A 141 -15.18 -2.46 39.80
C ARG A 141 -13.76 -2.88 40.20
N LYS A 142 -12.90 -1.89 40.50
CA LYS A 142 -11.54 -2.12 40.98
C LYS A 142 -11.49 -3.05 42.17
N GLY A 143 -10.57 -4.02 42.11
CA GLY A 143 -10.40 -5.04 43.13
C GLY A 143 -11.24 -6.30 42.91
N ASP A 144 -12.04 -6.37 41.85
CA ASP A 144 -12.86 -7.54 41.47
C ASP A 144 -12.19 -8.41 40.38
N ALA A 145 -10.86 -8.49 40.40
CA ALA A 145 -10.08 -9.21 39.40
C ALA A 145 -10.42 -10.71 39.38
N LEU A 146 -10.65 -11.23 38.14
CA LEU A 146 -10.99 -12.65 37.93
C LEU A 146 -9.75 -13.37 37.35
N ALA A 147 -9.35 -14.49 37.96
CA ALA A 147 -8.22 -15.26 37.48
C ALA A 147 -8.57 -16.12 36.24
N SER A 148 -9.85 -16.41 36.02
CA SER A 148 -10.29 -17.17 34.86
C SER A 148 -11.77 -16.99 34.57
N VAL A 149 -12.17 -17.38 33.34
CA VAL A 149 -13.58 -17.38 32.89
C VAL A 149 -14.49 -18.19 33.85
N ARG A 150 -13.95 -19.19 34.56
CA ARG A 150 -14.74 -20.01 35.49
C ARG A 150 -15.29 -19.23 36.70
N GLU A 151 -14.64 -18.13 37.05
CA GLU A 151 -15.08 -17.27 38.18
C GLU A 151 -16.25 -16.34 37.81
N LEU A 152 -16.73 -16.40 36.56
CA LEU A 152 -18.03 -15.83 36.19
C LEU A 152 -19.22 -16.59 36.73
N ALA A 153 -19.04 -17.86 37.19
CA ALA A 153 -20.13 -18.67 37.72
C ALA A 153 -20.87 -17.92 38.83
N GLY A 154 -22.20 -17.82 38.69
CA GLY A 154 -23.08 -17.11 39.62
C GLY A 154 -23.10 -15.58 39.50
N ARG A 155 -22.22 -14.98 38.67
CA ARG A 155 -22.16 -13.51 38.43
C ARG A 155 -23.16 -13.08 37.35
N THR A 156 -23.47 -11.80 37.33
CA THR A 156 -24.30 -11.16 36.30
C THR A 156 -23.45 -10.27 35.38
N VAL A 157 -23.52 -10.53 34.09
CA VAL A 157 -22.84 -9.72 33.07
C VAL A 157 -23.90 -8.98 32.25
N VAL A 158 -23.85 -7.65 32.27
CA VAL A 158 -24.78 -6.77 31.56
C VAL A 158 -24.20 -6.43 30.18
N VAL A 159 -24.96 -6.59 29.11
CA VAL A 159 -24.51 -6.32 27.74
C VAL A 159 -25.61 -5.69 26.90
N ASN A 160 -25.27 -5.07 25.80
CA ASN A 160 -26.23 -4.61 24.82
C ASN A 160 -26.91 -5.79 24.12
N GLN A 161 -28.23 -5.75 24.03
CA GLN A 161 -29.02 -6.76 23.31
C GLN A 161 -28.62 -6.80 21.82
N GLY A 162 -28.39 -7.99 21.28
CA GLY A 162 -27.99 -8.22 19.90
C GLY A 162 -26.51 -7.87 19.62
N SER A 163 -25.70 -7.60 20.66
CA SER A 163 -24.27 -7.37 20.51
C SER A 163 -23.50 -8.68 20.27
N SER A 164 -22.27 -8.56 19.72
CA SER A 164 -21.34 -9.69 19.65
C SER A 164 -20.94 -10.21 21.02
N PHE A 165 -21.01 -9.35 22.03
CA PHE A 165 -20.74 -9.70 23.44
C PHE A 165 -21.75 -10.71 23.96
N GLU A 166 -23.04 -10.49 23.67
CA GLU A 166 -24.10 -11.44 24.01
C GLU A 166 -23.85 -12.81 23.35
N GLU A 167 -23.56 -12.82 22.03
CA GLU A 167 -23.21 -14.04 21.26
C GLU A 167 -22.00 -14.78 21.88
N THR A 168 -20.96 -14.07 22.25
CA THR A 168 -19.73 -14.65 22.84
C THR A 168 -19.99 -15.20 24.23
N LEU A 169 -20.72 -14.47 25.09
CA LEU A 169 -21.06 -14.91 26.41
C LEU A 169 -21.96 -16.16 26.38
N GLU A 170 -22.98 -16.17 25.49
CA GLU A 170 -23.87 -17.33 25.31
C GLU A 170 -23.09 -18.58 24.88
N ARG A 171 -22.18 -18.44 23.92
CA ARG A 171 -21.29 -19.52 23.47
C ARG A 171 -20.39 -19.98 24.61
N THR A 172 -19.77 -19.07 25.34
CA THR A 172 -18.87 -19.35 26.46
C THR A 172 -19.61 -20.08 27.57
N ARG A 173 -20.84 -19.63 27.89
CA ARG A 173 -21.71 -20.27 28.86
C ARG A 173 -22.03 -21.71 28.50
N LYS A 174 -22.40 -21.98 27.25
CA LYS A 174 -22.74 -23.34 26.76
C LYS A 174 -21.53 -24.30 26.74
N GLU A 175 -20.35 -23.80 26.40
CA GLU A 175 -19.17 -24.65 26.22
C GLU A 175 -18.42 -24.97 27.50
N ARG A 176 -18.49 -24.12 28.53
CA ARG A 176 -17.55 -24.17 29.67
C ARG A 176 -18.14 -24.24 31.07
N PHE A 177 -19.45 -24.18 31.22
CA PHE A 177 -20.07 -24.06 32.56
C PHE A 177 -21.06 -25.14 32.89
N GLN A 178 -20.91 -25.73 34.10
CA GLN A 178 -21.92 -26.57 34.74
C GLN A 178 -22.89 -25.70 35.57
N GLU A 179 -22.40 -24.63 36.20
CA GLU A 179 -23.22 -23.60 36.86
C GLU A 179 -23.10 -22.30 36.06
N PRO A 180 -24.18 -21.88 35.37
CA PRO A 180 -24.09 -20.74 34.44
C PRO A 180 -24.06 -19.41 35.20
N PHE A 181 -23.35 -18.44 34.61
CA PHE A 181 -23.50 -17.02 34.94
C PHE A 181 -24.73 -16.43 34.24
N ARG A 182 -25.24 -15.30 34.74
CA ARG A 182 -26.38 -14.60 34.14
C ARG A 182 -25.88 -13.63 33.06
N ILE A 183 -26.59 -13.57 31.94
CA ILE A 183 -26.43 -12.54 30.91
C ILE A 183 -27.69 -11.68 30.97
N GLU A 184 -27.52 -10.40 31.26
CA GLU A 184 -28.57 -9.40 31.24
C GLU A 184 -28.41 -8.56 29.96
N ALA A 185 -29.25 -8.85 28.96
CA ALA A 185 -29.24 -8.10 27.69
C ALA A 185 -30.17 -6.89 27.81
N VAL A 186 -29.62 -5.68 27.65
CA VAL A 186 -30.32 -4.41 27.75
C VAL A 186 -30.47 -3.79 26.36
N ALA A 187 -31.71 -3.41 26.03
CA ALA A 187 -32.02 -2.78 24.74
C ALA A 187 -31.83 -1.26 24.80
N GLY A 188 -31.32 -0.67 23.70
CA GLY A 188 -31.29 0.77 23.51
C GLY A 188 -30.32 1.54 24.42
N THR A 189 -29.29 0.89 24.95
CA THR A 189 -28.26 1.52 25.78
C THR A 189 -26.94 1.60 25.04
N ASP A 190 -26.07 2.54 25.41
CA ASP A 190 -24.70 2.65 24.89
C ASP A 190 -23.67 2.03 25.84
N LEU A 191 -22.40 2.00 25.42
CA LEU A 191 -21.33 1.45 26.23
C LEU A 191 -21.05 2.30 27.46
N GLU A 192 -21.22 3.62 27.39
CA GLU A 192 -21.02 4.55 28.51
C GLU A 192 -22.08 4.30 29.58
N ALA A 193 -23.35 4.16 29.21
CA ALA A 193 -24.42 3.84 30.17
C ALA A 193 -24.26 2.45 30.83
N LEU A 194 -23.68 1.49 30.11
CA LEU A 194 -23.32 0.21 30.72
C LEU A 194 -22.21 0.34 31.76
N LEU A 195 -21.21 1.19 31.48
CA LEU A 195 -20.14 1.49 32.44
C LEU A 195 -20.66 2.23 33.65
N ASP A 196 -21.58 3.21 33.49
CA ASP A 196 -22.24 3.91 34.57
C ASP A 196 -22.98 2.94 35.50
N ARG A 197 -23.78 2.01 34.95
CA ARG A 197 -24.47 0.98 35.72
C ARG A 197 -23.53 0.10 36.56
N VAL A 198 -22.37 -0.28 35.99
CA VAL A 198 -21.36 -1.06 36.71
C VAL A 198 -20.70 -0.22 37.80
N ALA A 199 -20.40 1.04 37.54
CA ALA A 199 -19.80 1.97 38.50
C ALA A 199 -20.72 2.27 39.68
N GLU A 200 -22.01 2.48 39.42
CA GLU A 200 -23.07 2.75 40.41
C GLU A 200 -23.50 1.50 41.18
N GLY A 201 -23.11 0.32 40.77
CA GLY A 201 -23.45 -0.95 41.41
C GLY A 201 -24.80 -1.54 41.00
N GLU A 202 -25.45 -1.00 39.97
CA GLU A 202 -26.67 -1.55 39.36
C GLU A 202 -26.38 -2.77 38.47
N GLY A 203 -25.13 -2.98 38.07
CA GLY A 203 -24.58 -4.15 37.38
C GLY A 203 -23.32 -4.64 38.08
N GLU A 204 -22.97 -5.92 37.93
CA GLU A 204 -21.74 -6.47 38.46
C GLU A 204 -20.56 -6.30 37.49
N LEU A 205 -20.81 -6.73 36.25
CA LEU A 205 -19.80 -6.78 35.18
C LEU A 205 -20.42 -6.35 33.86
N THR A 206 -19.59 -5.81 32.94
CA THR A 206 -19.98 -5.63 31.54
C THR A 206 -18.87 -6.11 30.62
N VAL A 207 -19.09 -6.10 29.30
CA VAL A 207 -18.10 -6.48 28.28
C VAL A 207 -17.91 -5.36 27.29
N LEU A 208 -16.64 -5.08 26.96
CA LEU A 208 -16.25 -4.17 25.89
C LEU A 208 -15.20 -4.83 24.98
N ASP A 209 -15.04 -4.27 23.79
CA ASP A 209 -13.85 -4.52 23.00
C ASP A 209 -12.64 -3.82 23.62
N SER A 210 -11.45 -4.43 23.52
CA SER A 210 -10.23 -3.92 24.15
C SER A 210 -9.87 -2.49 23.72
N ASN A 211 -10.11 -2.13 22.45
CA ASN A 211 -9.90 -0.78 21.94
C ASN A 211 -10.89 0.25 22.54
N SER A 212 -12.15 -0.15 22.71
CA SER A 212 -13.17 0.68 23.37
C SER A 212 -12.90 0.82 24.87
N ALA A 213 -12.46 -0.25 25.52
CA ALA A 213 -12.08 -0.21 26.94
C ALA A 213 -10.88 0.71 27.18
N GLU A 214 -9.84 0.65 26.32
CA GLU A 214 -8.68 1.54 26.40
C GLU A 214 -9.06 3.01 26.26
N ALA A 215 -10.01 3.32 25.38
CA ALA A 215 -10.46 4.69 25.14
C ALA A 215 -11.41 5.23 26.24
N LEU A 216 -12.30 4.37 26.78
CA LEU A 216 -13.36 4.80 27.71
C LEU A 216 -12.96 4.74 29.19
N LEU A 217 -12.26 3.68 29.65
CA LEU A 217 -11.98 3.48 31.07
C LEU A 217 -11.22 4.61 31.77
N PRO A 218 -10.40 5.44 31.11
CA PRO A 218 -9.82 6.62 31.78
C PRO A 218 -10.85 7.59 32.35
N ALA A 219 -12.10 7.60 31.84
CA ALA A 219 -13.20 8.41 32.36
C ALA A 219 -13.95 7.75 33.53
N TRP A 220 -13.74 6.47 33.77
CA TRP A 220 -14.31 5.69 34.87
C TRP A 220 -13.22 5.16 35.83
N PRO A 221 -12.64 6.00 36.69
CA PRO A 221 -11.48 5.63 37.51
C PRO A 221 -11.74 4.52 38.50
N ASP A 222 -13.00 4.19 38.79
CA ASP A 222 -13.40 3.12 39.72
C ASP A 222 -13.59 1.77 39.04
N LEU A 223 -13.48 1.72 37.70
CA LEU A 223 -13.58 0.50 36.90
C LEU A 223 -12.21 0.07 36.37
N GLU A 224 -12.08 -1.24 36.12
CA GLU A 224 -10.90 -1.82 35.49
C GLU A 224 -11.27 -3.05 34.65
N ILE A 225 -10.36 -3.46 33.75
CA ILE A 225 -10.47 -4.76 33.07
C ILE A 225 -10.17 -5.84 34.11
N VAL A 226 -11.19 -6.62 34.47
CA VAL A 226 -11.08 -7.71 35.45
C VAL A 226 -10.73 -9.05 34.80
N LEU A 227 -11.03 -9.22 33.51
CA LEU A 227 -10.70 -10.44 32.76
C LEU A 227 -10.64 -10.13 31.25
N ALA A 228 -9.63 -10.63 30.55
CA ALA A 228 -9.60 -10.65 29.09
C ALA A 228 -10.05 -12.03 28.56
N LEU A 229 -11.05 -12.04 27.68
CA LEU A 229 -11.50 -13.28 27.04
C LEU A 229 -10.45 -13.76 26.02
N PRO A 230 -10.29 -15.08 25.84
CA PRO A 230 -9.18 -15.61 25.04
C PRO A 230 -9.31 -15.40 23.53
N ASN A 231 -10.50 -15.10 23.04
CA ASN A 231 -10.80 -15.01 21.62
C ASN A 231 -10.49 -13.60 21.08
N VAL A 232 -9.80 -13.56 19.96
CA VAL A 232 -9.55 -12.35 19.16
C VAL A 232 -10.61 -12.27 18.08
N GLN A 233 -11.28 -11.13 17.99
CA GLN A 233 -12.37 -10.86 17.05
C GLN A 233 -11.95 -9.87 15.99
N PRO A 234 -12.21 -10.11 14.69
CA PRO A 234 -12.01 -9.13 13.64
C PRO A 234 -13.14 -8.09 13.64
N ILE A 235 -12.78 -6.82 13.45
CA ILE A 235 -13.69 -5.70 13.19
C ILE A 235 -13.63 -5.36 11.69
N GLY A 236 -14.76 -5.12 11.06
CA GLY A 236 -14.81 -4.79 9.63
C GLY A 236 -16.02 -3.95 9.23
N TRP A 237 -15.97 -3.41 8.02
CA TRP A 237 -17.08 -2.68 7.44
C TRP A 237 -18.10 -3.63 6.83
N ALA A 238 -19.36 -3.46 7.18
CA ALA A 238 -20.44 -4.27 6.66
C ALA A 238 -21.05 -3.65 5.40
N VAL A 239 -21.38 -4.46 4.42
CA VAL A 239 -22.08 -4.07 3.19
C VAL A 239 -23.24 -5.03 2.89
N PRO A 240 -24.26 -4.64 2.11
CA PRO A 240 -25.33 -5.55 1.68
C PRO A 240 -24.76 -6.80 1.01
N GLN A 241 -25.46 -7.93 1.12
CA GLN A 241 -25.07 -9.16 0.44
C GLN A 241 -25.06 -8.99 -1.09
N GLY A 242 -24.17 -9.71 -1.77
CA GLY A 242 -24.08 -9.69 -3.24
C GLY A 242 -23.24 -8.55 -3.81
N GLN A 243 -22.73 -7.62 -3.00
CA GLN A 243 -21.90 -6.49 -3.42
C GLN A 243 -20.41 -6.87 -3.49
N HIS A 244 -20.07 -7.90 -4.27
CA HIS A 244 -18.70 -8.47 -4.29
C HIS A 244 -17.63 -7.49 -4.73
N ASP A 245 -17.91 -6.68 -5.75
CA ASP A 245 -16.96 -5.69 -6.28
C ASP A 245 -16.71 -4.59 -5.24
N PHE A 246 -17.75 -4.15 -4.57
CA PHE A 246 -17.64 -3.13 -3.53
C PHE A 246 -16.85 -3.65 -2.31
N VAL A 247 -17.13 -4.87 -1.84
CA VAL A 247 -16.33 -5.53 -0.78
C VAL A 247 -14.86 -5.63 -1.19
N THR A 248 -14.61 -6.00 -2.45
CA THR A 248 -13.24 -6.12 -2.98
C THR A 248 -12.53 -4.76 -2.99
N SER A 249 -13.22 -3.70 -3.40
CA SER A 249 -12.70 -2.33 -3.42
C SER A 249 -12.36 -1.84 -2.00
N LEU A 250 -13.29 -1.99 -1.05
CA LEU A 250 -13.06 -1.64 0.37
C LEU A 250 -11.89 -2.43 0.97
N SER A 251 -11.85 -3.73 0.72
CA SER A 251 -10.79 -4.61 1.26
C SER A 251 -9.43 -4.27 0.68
N ARG A 252 -9.38 -3.94 -0.61
CA ARG A 252 -8.16 -3.46 -1.27
C ARG A 252 -7.66 -2.17 -0.63
N TYR A 253 -8.54 -1.18 -0.48
CA TYR A 253 -8.19 0.10 0.16
C TYR A 253 -7.62 -0.11 1.57
N LEU A 254 -8.33 -0.87 2.41
CA LEU A 254 -7.89 -1.14 3.78
C LEU A 254 -6.53 -1.84 3.83
N SER A 255 -6.35 -2.88 3.03
CA SER A 255 -5.08 -3.63 2.98
C SER A 255 -3.93 -2.75 2.50
N GLU A 256 -4.14 -1.96 1.45
CA GLU A 256 -3.13 -1.06 0.93
C GLU A 256 -2.79 0.05 1.93
N HIS A 257 -3.80 0.68 2.52
CA HIS A 257 -3.59 1.73 3.51
C HIS A 257 -2.85 1.21 4.75
N GLN A 258 -3.23 0.05 5.25
CA GLN A 258 -2.64 -0.56 6.44
C GLN A 258 -1.22 -1.10 6.21
N LEU A 259 -0.99 -1.81 5.08
CA LEU A 259 0.29 -2.48 4.83
C LEU A 259 1.33 -1.60 4.13
N LEU A 260 0.90 -0.67 3.29
CA LEU A 260 1.79 0.18 2.51
C LEU A 260 1.91 1.60 3.07
N GLY A 261 0.99 2.02 3.93
CA GLY A 261 0.90 3.38 4.46
C GLY A 261 0.29 4.37 3.45
N ALA A 262 0.24 5.64 3.83
CA ALA A 262 -0.23 6.70 2.94
C ALA A 262 0.68 6.79 1.70
N ARG A 263 0.08 6.65 0.51
CA ARG A 263 0.82 6.53 -0.76
C ARG A 263 1.42 7.85 -1.27
N ASP A 264 0.91 8.99 -0.83
CA ASP A 264 1.10 10.29 -1.49
C ASP A 264 1.80 11.34 -0.62
N GLU A 265 2.71 10.93 0.28
CA GLU A 265 3.57 11.91 0.94
C GLU A 265 4.65 12.42 -0.03
N ASP A 266 4.61 13.72 -0.32
CA ASP A 266 5.67 14.40 -1.05
C ASP A 266 6.93 14.45 -0.18
N HIS A 267 7.97 13.77 -0.63
CA HIS A 267 9.25 13.75 0.06
C HIS A 267 10.29 14.45 -0.80
N ARG A 268 10.94 15.46 -0.25
CA ARG A 268 11.94 16.28 -0.94
C ARG A 268 13.35 16.17 -0.35
N GLU A 269 13.55 15.18 0.52
CA GLU A 269 14.86 14.99 1.15
C GLU A 269 15.91 14.52 0.14
N ASP A 270 17.15 14.92 0.37
CA ASP A 270 18.32 14.38 -0.35
C ASP A 270 18.72 12.99 0.23
N LEU A 271 19.76 12.37 -0.28
CA LEU A 271 20.19 11.00 0.02
C LEU A 271 20.24 10.68 1.52
N ALA A 272 20.65 11.62 2.36
CA ALA A 272 20.67 11.41 3.82
C ALA A 272 19.26 11.18 4.40
N GLY A 273 18.26 11.93 3.95
CA GLY A 273 16.86 11.76 4.32
C GLY A 273 16.26 10.48 3.73
N ILE A 274 16.58 10.17 2.46
CA ILE A 274 16.18 8.92 1.79
C ILE A 274 16.70 7.72 2.58
N LYS A 275 17.96 7.75 3.03
CA LYS A 275 18.54 6.68 3.88
C LYS A 275 17.84 6.57 5.22
N LYS A 276 17.45 7.69 5.84
CA LYS A 276 16.68 7.67 7.09
C LYS A 276 15.29 7.04 6.89
N ARG A 277 14.63 7.33 5.76
CA ARG A 277 13.35 6.70 5.37
C ARG A 277 13.51 5.23 4.97
N GLY A 278 14.69 4.83 4.48
CA GLY A 278 15.02 3.46 4.07
C GLY A 278 14.43 3.01 2.74
N VAL A 279 13.86 3.93 1.94
CA VAL A 279 13.18 3.62 0.67
C VAL A 279 13.61 4.62 -0.41
N LEU A 280 14.03 4.12 -1.57
CA LEU A 280 14.24 4.87 -2.78
C LEU A 280 13.03 4.73 -3.70
N ARG A 281 12.32 5.83 -3.96
CA ARG A 281 11.16 5.87 -4.86
C ARG A 281 11.62 6.25 -6.25
N VAL A 282 11.31 5.40 -7.23
CA VAL A 282 11.81 5.53 -8.60
C VAL A 282 10.66 5.56 -9.60
N ALA A 283 10.48 6.71 -10.25
CA ALA A 283 9.55 6.84 -11.36
C ALA A 283 10.09 6.10 -12.60
N THR A 284 9.25 5.29 -13.21
CA THR A 284 9.62 4.45 -14.35
C THR A 284 8.43 4.19 -15.29
N ARG A 285 8.66 3.45 -16.37
CA ARG A 285 7.60 2.99 -17.29
C ARG A 285 7.48 1.48 -17.26
N ASN A 286 6.26 0.98 -17.44
CA ASN A 286 5.98 -0.45 -17.48
C ASN A 286 6.17 -0.97 -18.92
N ASN A 287 7.39 -1.34 -19.25
CA ASN A 287 7.73 -1.95 -20.54
C ASN A 287 8.93 -2.89 -20.41
N ALA A 288 9.23 -3.63 -21.47
CA ALA A 288 10.28 -4.66 -21.48
C ALA A 288 11.71 -4.15 -21.23
N ALA A 289 11.97 -2.86 -21.50
CA ALA A 289 13.26 -2.25 -21.25
C ALA A 289 13.42 -1.78 -19.80
N ASN A 290 12.39 -1.20 -19.21
CA ASN A 290 12.51 -0.48 -17.95
C ASN A 290 12.14 -1.30 -16.72
N TYR A 291 10.86 -1.66 -16.63
CA TYR A 291 10.30 -2.35 -15.47
C TYR A 291 9.04 -3.12 -15.87
N PHE A 292 8.96 -4.39 -15.54
CA PHE A 292 7.81 -5.25 -15.83
C PHE A 292 7.73 -6.45 -14.89
N LEU A 293 6.56 -7.07 -14.84
CA LEU A 293 6.34 -8.33 -14.14
C LEU A 293 6.30 -9.49 -15.15
N LEU A 294 7.08 -10.52 -14.87
CA LEU A 294 7.08 -11.76 -15.63
C LEU A 294 6.98 -12.97 -14.70
N ARG A 295 5.88 -13.75 -14.81
CA ARG A 295 5.67 -14.94 -13.96
C ARG A 295 5.90 -14.69 -12.46
N GLY A 296 5.45 -13.54 -11.97
CA GLY A 296 5.60 -13.15 -10.57
C GLY A 296 6.95 -12.55 -10.18
N GLU A 297 7.93 -12.44 -11.10
CA GLU A 297 9.22 -11.81 -10.87
C GLU A 297 9.27 -10.39 -11.44
N LEU A 298 9.77 -9.44 -10.63
CA LEU A 298 10.01 -8.07 -11.08
C LEU A 298 11.29 -8.03 -11.89
N MET A 299 11.20 -7.52 -13.11
CA MET A 299 12.26 -7.52 -14.09
C MET A 299 12.37 -6.17 -14.80
N GLY A 300 13.44 -5.97 -15.56
CA GLY A 300 13.73 -4.80 -16.36
C GLY A 300 15.17 -4.35 -16.23
N PHE A 301 15.73 -3.80 -17.31
CA PHE A 301 17.11 -3.32 -17.28
C PHE A 301 17.29 -2.19 -16.27
N GLU A 302 16.41 -1.20 -16.30
CA GLU A 302 16.43 -0.09 -15.35
C GLU A 302 16.21 -0.58 -13.92
N TYR A 303 15.23 -1.47 -13.73
CA TYR A 303 14.94 -2.05 -12.40
C TYR A 303 16.17 -2.74 -11.79
N GLU A 304 16.92 -3.54 -12.56
CA GLU A 304 18.10 -4.23 -12.01
C GLU A 304 19.23 -3.25 -11.66
N LEU A 305 19.44 -2.19 -12.47
CA LEU A 305 20.41 -1.15 -12.15
C LEU A 305 20.01 -0.41 -10.87
N VAL A 306 18.74 0.02 -10.78
CA VAL A 306 18.17 0.70 -9.60
C VAL A 306 18.28 -0.17 -8.36
N LYS A 307 17.90 -1.44 -8.46
CA LYS A 307 18.02 -2.40 -7.37
C LYS A 307 19.45 -2.51 -6.87
N ARG A 308 20.40 -2.62 -7.79
CA ARG A 308 21.84 -2.71 -7.45
C ARG A 308 22.37 -1.43 -6.78
N PHE A 309 21.89 -0.26 -7.21
CA PHE A 309 22.19 1.03 -6.58
C PHE A 309 21.61 1.09 -5.15
N ALA A 310 20.35 0.72 -4.99
CA ALA A 310 19.68 0.73 -3.70
C ALA A 310 20.30 -0.23 -2.69
N GLU A 311 20.65 -1.47 -3.11
CA GLU A 311 21.38 -2.45 -2.30
C GLU A 311 22.69 -1.90 -1.74
N ARG A 312 23.42 -1.12 -2.53
CA ARG A 312 24.68 -0.49 -2.09
C ARG A 312 24.47 0.53 -0.96
N HIS A 313 23.29 1.10 -0.86
CA HIS A 313 22.95 2.13 0.12
C HIS A 313 22.02 1.65 1.22
N ASP A 314 21.80 0.32 1.33
CA ASP A 314 20.87 -0.32 2.27
C ASP A 314 19.43 0.21 2.14
N LEU A 315 19.01 0.53 0.91
CA LEU A 315 17.68 1.04 0.58
C LEU A 315 16.80 -0.05 -0.04
N ARG A 316 15.52 -0.04 0.29
CA ARG A 316 14.48 -0.72 -0.51
C ARG A 316 14.16 0.10 -1.75
N VAL A 317 13.66 -0.55 -2.79
CA VAL A 317 13.21 0.11 -4.02
C VAL A 317 11.69 0.09 -4.07
N ALA A 318 11.10 1.25 -4.30
CA ALA A 318 9.69 1.41 -4.62
C ALA A 318 9.58 1.96 -6.06
N MET A 319 9.32 1.06 -7.03
CA MET A 319 9.07 1.48 -8.41
C MET A 319 7.66 2.07 -8.52
N VAL A 320 7.55 3.30 -9.02
CA VAL A 320 6.28 3.98 -9.26
C VAL A 320 6.11 4.23 -10.75
N VAL A 321 4.91 3.95 -11.29
CA VAL A 321 4.62 4.08 -12.72
C VAL A 321 3.57 5.17 -12.89
N PRO A 322 3.98 6.40 -13.26
CA PRO A 322 3.04 7.49 -13.55
C PRO A 322 2.09 7.15 -14.71
N PRO A 323 0.86 7.73 -14.73
CA PRO A 323 -0.12 7.45 -15.78
C PRO A 323 0.33 7.83 -17.19
N SER A 324 1.15 8.88 -17.30
CA SER A 324 1.66 9.39 -18.59
C SER A 324 3.16 9.68 -18.55
N HIS A 325 3.75 9.94 -19.71
CA HIS A 325 5.16 10.37 -19.80
C HIS A 325 5.37 11.79 -19.26
N GLU A 326 4.38 12.65 -19.37
CA GLU A 326 4.41 14.01 -18.83
C GLU A 326 4.49 13.99 -17.30
N GLU A 327 3.63 13.22 -16.67
CA GLU A 327 3.59 13.10 -15.22
C GLU A 327 4.85 12.47 -14.62
N LEU A 328 5.61 11.72 -15.39
CA LEU A 328 6.85 11.10 -14.92
C LEU A 328 7.86 12.15 -14.42
N LEU A 329 8.04 13.23 -15.19
CA LEU A 329 8.93 14.35 -14.82
C LEU A 329 8.34 15.14 -13.63
N ASP A 330 7.03 15.35 -13.63
CA ASP A 330 6.32 16.10 -12.60
C ASP A 330 6.37 15.38 -11.25
N TRP A 331 6.26 14.06 -11.23
CA TRP A 331 6.38 13.30 -10.00
C TRP A 331 7.75 13.43 -9.34
N VAL A 332 8.81 13.57 -10.12
CA VAL A 332 10.15 13.89 -9.59
C VAL A 332 10.20 15.32 -9.06
N ARG A 333 9.68 16.31 -9.81
CA ARG A 333 9.64 17.72 -9.38
C ARG A 333 8.88 17.91 -8.07
N GLN A 334 7.73 17.24 -7.94
CA GLN A 334 6.85 17.32 -6.77
C GLN A 334 7.40 16.57 -5.56
N GLY A 335 8.37 15.66 -5.74
CA GLY A 335 8.87 14.81 -4.67
C GLY A 335 8.06 13.54 -4.43
N ARG A 336 7.16 13.18 -5.34
CA ARG A 336 6.45 11.89 -5.35
C ARG A 336 7.38 10.73 -5.73
N ALA A 337 8.46 11.03 -6.45
CA ALA A 337 9.58 10.13 -6.69
C ALA A 337 10.91 10.84 -6.37
N ASP A 338 11.92 10.09 -5.95
CA ASP A 338 13.25 10.61 -5.63
C ASP A 338 14.09 10.80 -6.91
N LEU A 339 13.90 9.89 -7.87
CA LEU A 339 14.50 9.95 -9.20
C LEU A 339 13.61 9.25 -10.24
N ALA A 340 13.89 9.50 -11.52
CA ALA A 340 13.33 8.75 -12.64
C ALA A 340 14.40 7.89 -13.32
N ALA A 341 14.08 6.61 -13.55
CA ALA A 341 14.87 5.63 -14.31
C ALA A 341 13.94 4.95 -15.33
N ALA A 342 13.89 5.52 -16.54
CA ALA A 342 12.90 5.17 -17.56
C ALA A 342 13.47 5.31 -18.98
N SER A 343 14.75 5.00 -19.17
CA SER A 343 15.48 5.16 -20.44
C SER A 343 15.36 6.58 -21.01
N LEU A 344 15.52 7.59 -20.15
CA LEU A 344 15.33 9.00 -20.52
C LEU A 344 16.55 9.56 -21.24
N THR A 345 16.33 10.10 -22.44
CA THR A 345 17.35 10.87 -23.16
C THR A 345 17.67 12.16 -22.42
N ILE A 346 18.94 12.45 -22.24
CA ILE A 346 19.43 13.70 -21.64
C ILE A 346 19.24 14.83 -22.67
N THR A 347 18.38 15.80 -22.32
CA THR A 347 18.20 17.03 -23.12
C THR A 347 18.21 18.25 -22.20
N GLU A 348 18.61 19.41 -22.77
CA GLU A 348 18.63 20.67 -22.02
C GLU A 348 17.22 21.11 -21.59
N GLU A 349 16.21 20.82 -22.41
CA GLU A 349 14.82 21.14 -22.10
C GLU A 349 14.33 20.41 -20.83
N ARG A 350 14.64 19.12 -20.69
CA ARG A 350 14.27 18.32 -19.53
C ARG A 350 15.01 18.71 -18.25
N GLU A 351 16.20 19.30 -18.34
CA GLU A 351 16.92 19.85 -17.19
C GLU A 351 16.36 21.19 -16.68
N GLN A 352 15.43 21.78 -17.40
CA GLN A 352 14.74 22.98 -16.94
C GLN A 352 13.77 22.66 -15.79
N GLY A 353 13.38 23.69 -15.05
CA GLY A 353 12.40 23.54 -13.96
C GLY A 353 12.88 22.77 -12.72
N GLY A 354 14.19 22.86 -12.43
CA GLY A 354 14.74 22.31 -11.18
C GLY A 354 15.08 20.82 -11.21
N LEU A 355 15.27 20.26 -12.40
CA LEU A 355 15.69 18.87 -12.60
C LEU A 355 17.16 18.80 -13.08
N ARG A 356 17.81 17.67 -12.85
CA ARG A 356 19.17 17.36 -13.30
C ARG A 356 19.30 15.89 -13.67
N PHE A 357 20.01 15.63 -14.77
CA PHE A 357 20.41 14.28 -15.14
C PHE A 357 21.70 13.84 -14.46
N SER A 358 21.78 12.53 -14.20
CA SER A 358 23.05 11.88 -13.94
C SER A 358 23.95 11.89 -15.18
N ARG A 359 25.22 11.55 -14.98
CA ARG A 359 26.06 11.15 -16.10
C ARG A 359 25.43 10.05 -16.94
N PRO A 360 25.69 10.00 -18.26
CA PRO A 360 25.15 8.93 -19.10
C PRO A 360 25.59 7.54 -18.62
N TYR A 361 24.63 6.61 -18.58
CA TYR A 361 24.90 5.18 -18.37
C TYR A 361 24.67 4.36 -19.65
N ARG A 362 24.12 4.97 -20.71
CA ARG A 362 23.83 4.30 -21.99
C ARG A 362 23.81 5.35 -23.12
N TYR A 363 24.07 4.88 -24.35
CA TYR A 363 23.89 5.64 -25.57
C TYR A 363 23.08 4.82 -26.55
N VAL A 364 22.14 5.44 -27.25
CA VAL A 364 21.24 4.83 -28.22
C VAL A 364 21.14 5.71 -29.46
N SER A 365 20.66 5.14 -30.57
CA SER A 365 20.31 5.89 -31.77
C SER A 365 18.80 6.09 -31.85
N GLU A 366 18.36 7.26 -32.32
CA GLU A 366 16.96 7.46 -32.71
C GLU A 366 16.80 7.04 -34.17
N VAL A 367 15.86 6.14 -34.44
CA VAL A 367 15.62 5.59 -35.78
C VAL A 367 14.18 5.85 -36.22
N LEU A 368 14.01 6.12 -37.50
CA LEU A 368 12.70 6.22 -38.12
C LEU A 368 12.13 4.82 -38.29
N VAL A 369 10.88 4.62 -37.87
CA VAL A 369 10.16 3.35 -37.92
C VAL A 369 9.06 3.44 -38.97
N THR A 370 9.01 2.44 -39.84
CA THR A 370 7.99 2.27 -40.86
C THR A 370 7.52 0.82 -40.94
N ARG A 371 6.44 0.55 -41.67
CA ARG A 371 6.04 -0.82 -42.01
C ARG A 371 7.14 -1.52 -42.83
N ASP A 372 7.24 -2.82 -42.74
CA ASP A 372 8.25 -3.61 -43.46
C ASP A 372 8.03 -3.57 -44.98
N ASP A 373 6.77 -3.51 -45.43
CA ASP A 373 6.42 -3.40 -46.85
C ASP A 373 6.63 -2.00 -47.47
N GLU A 374 6.92 -1.00 -46.65
CA GLU A 374 7.19 0.37 -47.12
C GLU A 374 8.63 0.54 -47.59
N SER A 375 8.86 0.56 -48.91
CA SER A 375 10.19 0.69 -49.49
C SER A 375 10.58 2.12 -49.91
N GLY A 376 9.63 3.07 -49.86
CA GLY A 376 9.80 4.44 -50.31
C GLY A 376 10.49 5.40 -49.36
N VAL A 377 10.91 4.89 -48.17
CA VAL A 377 11.54 5.73 -47.12
C VAL A 377 12.89 5.12 -46.73
N SER A 378 13.96 5.81 -47.09
CA SER A 378 15.35 5.37 -46.84
C SER A 378 16.29 6.50 -46.40
N ALA A 379 15.87 7.77 -46.55
CA ALA A 379 16.65 8.97 -46.19
C ALA A 379 15.72 10.13 -45.79
N LEU A 380 16.28 11.20 -45.23
CA LEU A 380 15.57 12.40 -44.81
C LEU A 380 14.79 13.05 -45.96
N GLU A 381 15.30 12.99 -47.17
CA GLU A 381 14.69 13.55 -48.38
C GLU A 381 13.36 12.90 -48.74
N ASP A 382 13.17 11.64 -48.34
CA ASP A 382 11.96 10.87 -48.62
C ASP A 382 10.80 11.23 -47.69
N LEU A 383 11.02 12.05 -46.67
CA LEU A 383 10.02 12.44 -45.67
C LEU A 383 9.07 13.54 -46.16
N ALA A 384 9.38 14.23 -47.25
CA ALA A 384 8.58 15.34 -47.76
C ALA A 384 7.13 14.92 -47.97
N GLY A 385 6.19 15.62 -47.28
CA GLY A 385 4.74 15.33 -47.33
C GLY A 385 4.27 14.15 -46.50
N ARG A 386 5.16 13.35 -45.93
CA ARG A 386 4.83 12.21 -45.02
C ARG A 386 4.37 12.73 -43.68
N ASN A 387 3.74 11.85 -42.92
CA ASN A 387 3.20 12.12 -41.59
C ASN A 387 3.97 11.34 -40.53
N ILE A 388 4.61 12.05 -39.60
CA ILE A 388 5.38 11.42 -38.51
C ILE A 388 4.66 11.71 -37.19
N VAL A 389 4.37 10.65 -36.43
CA VAL A 389 3.64 10.73 -35.17
C VAL A 389 4.58 10.49 -33.99
N ALA A 390 4.64 11.41 -33.04
CA ALA A 390 5.44 11.27 -31.83
C ALA A 390 4.76 11.96 -30.64
N ARG A 391 5.06 11.54 -29.40
CA ARG A 391 4.59 12.27 -28.22
C ARG A 391 5.30 13.61 -28.11
N ARG A 392 4.55 14.65 -27.71
CA ARG A 392 5.06 16.02 -27.61
C ARG A 392 6.19 16.16 -26.57
N ASN A 393 6.11 15.44 -25.47
CA ASN A 393 7.10 15.48 -24.39
C ASN A 393 8.23 14.45 -24.55
N SER A 394 8.42 13.90 -25.77
CA SER A 394 9.52 12.99 -26.10
C SER A 394 10.74 13.72 -26.69
N SER A 395 11.96 13.16 -26.52
CA SER A 395 13.14 13.63 -27.24
C SER A 395 13.00 13.49 -28.76
N TYR A 396 12.15 12.57 -29.22
CA TYR A 396 11.85 12.39 -30.64
C TYR A 396 11.16 13.62 -31.23
N TRP A 397 10.26 14.23 -30.46
CA TRP A 397 9.60 15.47 -30.85
C TRP A 397 10.62 16.62 -31.03
N GLU A 398 11.54 16.75 -30.09
CA GLU A 398 12.61 17.75 -30.18
C GLU A 398 13.42 17.54 -31.48
N THR A 399 13.92 16.31 -31.74
CA THR A 399 14.67 15.95 -32.95
C THR A 399 13.87 16.22 -34.24
N LEU A 400 12.58 15.80 -34.24
CA LEU A 400 11.74 15.99 -35.42
C LEU A 400 11.36 17.45 -35.65
N SER A 401 11.15 18.25 -34.60
CA SER A 401 10.86 19.69 -34.73
C SER A 401 12.02 20.42 -35.41
N ASP A 402 13.27 20.08 -35.10
CA ASP A 402 14.45 20.68 -35.71
C ASP A 402 14.58 20.30 -37.20
N LEU A 403 14.15 19.11 -37.61
CA LEU A 403 14.24 18.60 -38.96
C LEU A 403 13.06 18.99 -39.86
N GLN A 404 11.89 19.27 -39.27
CA GLN A 404 10.61 19.43 -39.97
C GLN A 404 10.68 20.52 -41.06
N GLN A 405 11.24 21.67 -40.73
CA GLN A 405 11.28 22.80 -41.67
C GLN A 405 12.18 22.54 -42.89
N ALA A 406 13.28 21.80 -42.67
CA ALA A 406 14.23 21.49 -43.72
C ALA A 406 13.74 20.39 -44.67
N HIS A 407 12.95 19.43 -44.18
CA HIS A 407 12.59 18.23 -44.94
C HIS A 407 11.08 18.15 -45.29
N GLY A 408 10.23 19.10 -44.84
CA GLY A 408 8.85 19.30 -45.33
C GLY A 408 7.86 18.19 -44.95
N PHE A 409 8.10 17.42 -43.89
CA PHE A 409 7.14 16.46 -43.39
C PHE A 409 6.14 17.10 -42.43
N ARG A 410 5.03 16.40 -42.11
CA ARG A 410 4.06 16.80 -41.09
C ARG A 410 4.39 16.07 -39.78
N LEU A 411 4.36 16.82 -38.68
CA LEU A 411 4.55 16.28 -37.34
C LEU A 411 3.24 16.31 -36.57
N GLU A 412 2.76 15.15 -36.17
CA GLU A 412 1.53 14.98 -35.39
C GLU A 412 1.79 14.45 -33.99
N THR A 413 0.96 14.86 -33.04
CA THR A 413 1.09 14.44 -31.63
C THR A 413 0.38 13.13 -31.35
N ALA A 414 1.09 12.16 -30.80
CA ALA A 414 0.49 11.00 -30.15
C ALA A 414 0.02 11.36 -28.72
N PRO A 415 -1.02 10.71 -28.20
CA PRO A 415 -1.39 10.81 -26.79
C PRO A 415 -0.24 10.47 -25.85
N GLU A 416 -0.03 11.27 -24.79
CA GLU A 416 1.05 11.07 -23.82
C GLU A 416 0.89 9.77 -22.97
N THR A 417 -0.29 9.18 -22.99
CA THR A 417 -0.59 7.91 -22.33
C THR A 417 -0.12 6.67 -23.10
N LEU A 418 0.17 6.83 -24.42
CA LEU A 418 0.67 5.72 -25.25
C LEU A 418 2.16 5.48 -25.00
N GLU A 419 2.53 4.22 -24.83
CA GLU A 419 3.94 3.81 -24.85
C GLU A 419 4.50 3.83 -26.28
N THR A 420 5.83 3.93 -26.43
CA THR A 420 6.49 3.93 -27.75
C THR A 420 6.17 2.67 -28.53
N GLU A 421 6.07 1.52 -27.88
CA GLU A 421 5.71 0.23 -28.46
C GLU A 421 4.28 0.24 -29.04
N GLN A 422 3.34 0.93 -28.39
CA GLN A 422 1.97 1.10 -28.89
C GLN A 422 1.93 2.02 -30.12
N ILE A 423 2.75 3.06 -30.15
CA ILE A 423 2.87 3.94 -31.33
C ILE A 423 3.47 3.15 -32.49
N ILE A 424 4.49 2.31 -32.26
CA ILE A 424 5.05 1.40 -33.27
C ILE A 424 3.99 0.43 -33.77
N ALA A 425 3.16 -0.12 -32.88
CA ALA A 425 2.06 -1.03 -33.27
C ALA A 425 1.03 -0.32 -34.17
N ASN A 426 0.72 0.98 -33.92
CA ASN A 426 -0.14 1.77 -34.78
C ASN A 426 0.48 2.06 -36.15
N VAL A 427 1.80 2.12 -36.27
CA VAL A 427 2.47 2.18 -37.57
C VAL A 427 2.32 0.84 -38.31
N ALA A 428 2.50 -0.27 -37.63
CA ALA A 428 2.34 -1.59 -38.20
C ALA A 428 0.91 -1.84 -38.73
N SER A 429 -0.14 -1.40 -37.99
CA SER A 429 -1.53 -1.48 -38.41
C SER A 429 -1.95 -0.47 -39.48
N ALA A 430 -1.06 0.44 -39.87
CA ALA A 430 -1.29 1.57 -40.77
C ALA A 430 -2.26 2.65 -40.23
N ASP A 431 -2.49 2.68 -38.89
CA ASP A 431 -3.22 3.77 -38.24
C ASP A 431 -2.34 5.05 -38.20
N TYR A 432 -1.02 4.87 -38.10
CA TYR A 432 -0.02 5.92 -38.24
C TYR A 432 0.89 5.63 -39.44
N ASP A 433 1.40 6.69 -40.06
CA ASP A 433 2.26 6.55 -41.24
C ASP A 433 3.70 6.18 -40.84
N LEU A 434 4.34 7.02 -40.05
CA LEU A 434 5.70 6.86 -39.56
C LEU A 434 5.80 7.25 -38.09
N THR A 435 6.80 6.71 -37.39
CA THR A 435 7.17 7.17 -36.05
C THR A 435 8.69 7.14 -35.85
N VAL A 436 9.14 7.60 -34.69
CA VAL A 436 10.55 7.56 -34.27
C VAL A 436 10.64 6.83 -32.93
N ALA A 437 11.65 6.00 -32.80
CA ALA A 437 11.94 5.29 -31.55
C ALA A 437 13.45 5.13 -31.35
N ASP A 438 13.84 4.88 -30.13
CA ASP A 438 15.20 4.44 -29.83
C ASP A 438 15.46 3.05 -30.43
N SER A 439 16.65 2.87 -31.01
CA SER A 439 17.05 1.64 -31.72
C SER A 439 16.81 0.38 -30.89
N HIS A 440 17.07 0.41 -29.59
CA HIS A 440 16.87 -0.74 -28.73
C HIS A 440 15.39 -1.12 -28.51
N ILE A 441 14.45 -0.18 -28.62
CA ILE A 441 13.02 -0.47 -28.57
C ILE A 441 12.63 -1.17 -29.86
N VAL A 442 13.10 -0.69 -31.01
CA VAL A 442 12.85 -1.34 -32.31
C VAL A 442 13.46 -2.75 -32.35
N ASP A 443 14.68 -2.92 -31.84
CA ASP A 443 15.33 -4.24 -31.71
C ASP A 443 14.48 -5.20 -30.86
N ILE A 444 13.85 -4.73 -29.77
CA ILE A 444 12.94 -5.52 -28.95
C ILE A 444 11.68 -5.89 -29.76
N GLU A 445 11.03 -4.92 -30.39
CA GLU A 445 9.81 -5.13 -31.18
C GLU A 445 10.04 -6.16 -32.30
N GLN A 446 11.13 -6.08 -33.01
CA GLN A 446 11.50 -7.00 -34.09
C GLN A 446 11.84 -8.43 -33.61
N THR A 447 11.89 -8.70 -32.31
CA THR A 447 12.05 -10.08 -31.81
C THR A 447 10.78 -10.91 -31.92
N TYR A 448 9.60 -10.29 -32.04
CA TYR A 448 8.30 -10.97 -32.06
C TYR A 448 7.35 -10.51 -33.16
N ARG A 449 7.75 -9.50 -33.95
CA ARG A 449 6.99 -8.99 -35.10
C ARG A 449 7.92 -8.74 -36.28
N ASP A 450 7.41 -8.94 -37.47
CA ASP A 450 8.13 -8.81 -38.76
C ASP A 450 7.47 -7.79 -39.70
N ASP A 451 6.47 -7.05 -39.19
CA ASP A 451 5.67 -6.09 -39.95
C ASP A 451 6.19 -4.62 -39.87
N ILE A 452 7.32 -4.43 -39.20
CA ILE A 452 8.00 -3.14 -39.08
C ILE A 452 9.50 -3.23 -39.39
N ARG A 453 10.09 -2.10 -39.79
CA ARG A 453 11.55 -1.96 -39.91
C ARG A 453 12.03 -0.58 -39.45
N ALA A 454 13.28 -0.52 -38.99
CA ALA A 454 14.01 0.71 -38.88
C ALA A 454 14.43 1.16 -40.30
N ALA A 455 13.89 2.28 -40.77
CA ALA A 455 14.17 2.77 -42.12
C ALA A 455 15.59 3.33 -42.22
N PHE A 456 15.93 4.26 -41.33
CA PHE A 456 17.27 4.85 -41.20
C PHE A 456 17.45 5.53 -39.83
N THR A 457 18.69 5.87 -39.50
CA THR A 457 19.04 6.58 -38.26
C THR A 457 18.85 8.09 -38.42
N LEU A 458 18.05 8.69 -37.54
CA LEU A 458 17.85 10.13 -37.46
C LEU A 458 18.93 10.83 -36.63
N SER A 459 19.28 10.25 -35.51
CA SER A 459 20.24 10.80 -34.56
C SER A 459 21.01 9.68 -33.88
N GLU A 460 22.34 9.75 -33.92
CA GLU A 460 23.20 8.77 -33.24
C GLU A 460 23.68 9.27 -31.88
N SER A 461 24.01 8.30 -31.01
CA SER A 461 24.67 8.56 -29.72
C SER A 461 23.89 9.45 -28.76
N ARG A 462 22.56 9.30 -28.73
CA ARG A 462 21.71 9.97 -27.73
C ARG A 462 22.01 9.40 -26.34
N PRO A 463 22.45 10.23 -25.37
CA PRO A 463 22.81 9.79 -24.05
C PRO A 463 21.55 9.58 -23.18
N HIS A 464 21.48 8.45 -22.43
CA HIS A 464 20.46 8.21 -21.39
C HIS A 464 21.02 8.41 -20.00
N GLY A 465 20.24 9.03 -19.11
CA GLY A 465 20.58 9.29 -17.71
C GLY A 465 19.39 9.10 -16.79
N TRP A 466 19.66 8.95 -15.48
CA TRP A 466 18.62 9.05 -14.49
C TRP A 466 18.38 10.51 -14.12
N LEU A 467 17.12 10.87 -13.96
CA LEU A 467 16.69 12.25 -13.70
C LEU A 467 16.28 12.41 -12.25
N MET A 468 16.70 13.48 -11.61
CA MET A 468 16.37 13.81 -10.22
C MET A 468 16.25 15.32 -10.04
N ARG A 469 15.78 15.76 -8.88
CA ARG A 469 15.72 17.18 -8.56
C ARG A 469 17.13 17.78 -8.46
N ALA A 470 17.29 19.02 -8.88
CA ALA A 470 18.54 19.75 -8.81
C ALA A 470 18.96 20.08 -7.35
N ASP A 471 18.01 20.09 -6.42
CA ASP A 471 18.25 20.28 -4.99
C ASP A 471 18.61 18.99 -4.24
N ASN A 472 18.88 17.88 -4.97
CA ASN A 472 19.36 16.61 -4.43
C ASN A 472 20.82 16.30 -4.85
N PRO A 473 21.80 17.14 -4.49
CA PRO A 473 23.18 16.98 -4.95
C PRO A 473 23.86 15.71 -4.42
N GLN A 474 23.54 15.24 -3.22
CA GLN A 474 24.13 14.00 -2.66
C GLN A 474 23.63 12.76 -3.41
N LEU A 475 22.35 12.73 -3.77
CA LEU A 475 21.78 11.65 -4.57
C LEU A 475 22.42 11.64 -5.96
N LEU A 476 22.56 12.82 -6.60
CA LEU A 476 23.19 12.96 -7.92
C LEU A 476 24.64 12.48 -7.90
N GLU A 477 25.42 12.86 -6.89
CA GLU A 477 26.81 12.42 -6.73
C GLU A 477 26.90 10.90 -6.55
N ALA A 478 26.05 10.31 -5.70
CA ALA A 478 26.02 8.87 -5.47
C ALA A 478 25.65 8.08 -6.73
N VAL A 479 24.64 8.55 -7.49
CA VAL A 479 24.24 7.96 -8.77
C VAL A 479 25.36 8.08 -9.80
N ASN A 480 26.02 9.22 -9.90
CA ASN A 480 27.15 9.43 -10.81
C ASN A 480 28.33 8.52 -10.49
N ALA A 481 28.65 8.33 -9.20
CA ALA A 481 29.69 7.40 -8.76
C ALA A 481 29.33 5.94 -9.10
N PHE A 482 28.06 5.56 -8.89
CA PHE A 482 27.55 4.24 -9.26
C PHE A 482 27.64 3.98 -10.76
N HIS A 483 27.17 4.91 -11.61
CA HIS A 483 27.26 4.79 -13.07
C HIS A 483 28.71 4.71 -13.52
N GLN A 484 29.61 5.52 -12.95
CA GLN A 484 31.03 5.48 -13.29
C GLN A 484 31.67 4.13 -12.99
N GLU A 485 31.34 3.54 -11.85
CA GLU A 485 31.90 2.23 -11.43
C GLU A 485 31.32 1.07 -12.26
N LYS A 486 30.01 1.11 -12.55
CA LYS A 486 29.30 -0.03 -13.17
C LYS A 486 29.27 -0.01 -14.68
N TYR A 487 29.41 1.17 -15.32
CA TYR A 487 29.34 1.32 -16.77
C TYR A 487 30.32 0.41 -17.48
N ARG A 488 29.80 -0.44 -18.37
CA ARG A 488 30.55 -1.46 -19.14
C ARG A 488 31.30 -2.50 -18.27
N GLY A 489 31.06 -2.54 -16.96
CA GLY A 489 31.56 -3.60 -16.09
C GLY A 489 30.79 -4.92 -16.27
N LEU A 490 31.23 -5.98 -15.57
CA LEU A 490 30.63 -7.33 -15.70
C LEU A 490 29.13 -7.32 -15.43
N PHE A 491 28.68 -6.73 -14.32
CA PHE A 491 27.26 -6.65 -13.95
C PHE A 491 26.44 -5.93 -15.05
N TYR A 492 26.89 -4.77 -15.48
CA TYR A 492 26.23 -3.98 -16.54
C TYR A 492 26.11 -4.77 -17.84
N ASN A 493 27.19 -5.40 -18.30
CA ASN A 493 27.19 -6.15 -19.55
C ASN A 493 26.31 -7.39 -19.49
N MET A 494 26.31 -8.12 -18.37
CA MET A 494 25.42 -9.27 -18.16
C MET A 494 23.95 -8.84 -18.17
N THR A 495 23.60 -7.77 -17.45
CA THR A 495 22.24 -7.20 -17.41
C THR A 495 21.84 -6.70 -18.81
N ARG A 496 22.71 -5.97 -19.50
CA ARG A 496 22.45 -5.52 -20.87
C ARG A 496 22.19 -6.70 -21.82
N THR A 497 23.01 -7.76 -21.78
CA THR A 497 22.81 -8.94 -22.61
C THR A 497 21.51 -9.66 -22.28
N LYS A 498 21.12 -9.71 -21.00
CA LYS A 498 19.86 -10.31 -20.56
C LYS A 498 18.64 -9.66 -21.21
N TYR A 499 18.63 -8.32 -21.31
CA TYR A 499 17.47 -7.56 -21.78
C TYR A 499 17.53 -7.12 -23.25
N PHE A 500 18.75 -7.04 -23.86
CA PHE A 500 18.92 -6.51 -25.22
C PHE A 500 19.78 -7.39 -26.14
N GLY A 501 20.33 -8.48 -25.64
CA GLY A 501 21.26 -9.31 -26.42
C GLY A 501 20.81 -10.75 -26.68
N ASN A 502 19.65 -11.15 -26.13
CA ASN A 502 19.15 -12.52 -26.25
C ASN A 502 17.70 -12.53 -26.78
N THR A 503 17.56 -12.66 -28.10
CA THR A 503 16.28 -12.60 -28.83
C THR A 503 15.21 -13.52 -28.22
N LYS A 504 15.56 -14.76 -27.85
CA LYS A 504 14.59 -15.71 -27.24
C LYS A 504 14.07 -15.19 -25.90
N ARG A 505 14.94 -14.66 -25.04
CA ARG A 505 14.53 -14.08 -23.75
C ARG A 505 13.73 -12.80 -23.92
N ILE A 506 14.12 -11.96 -24.87
CA ILE A 506 13.41 -10.72 -25.17
C ILE A 506 11.99 -11.06 -25.63
N HIS A 507 11.84 -12.00 -26.56
CA HIS A 507 10.53 -12.47 -27.01
C HIS A 507 9.67 -12.99 -25.85
N GLU A 508 10.25 -13.79 -24.93
CA GLU A 508 9.56 -14.27 -23.74
C GLU A 508 9.16 -13.10 -22.80
N HIS A 509 10.05 -12.13 -22.60
CA HIS A 509 9.77 -10.95 -21.79
C HIS A 509 8.60 -10.12 -22.32
N VAL A 510 8.52 -9.92 -23.63
CA VAL A 510 7.46 -9.11 -24.25
C VAL A 510 6.13 -9.84 -24.28
N THR A 511 6.13 -11.13 -24.68
CA THR A 511 4.89 -11.89 -24.92
C THR A 511 4.24 -12.41 -23.64
N GLN A 512 4.97 -12.51 -22.54
CA GLN A 512 4.50 -13.06 -21.26
C GLN A 512 4.54 -12.08 -20.09
N ARG A 513 4.93 -10.81 -20.35
CA ARG A 513 4.85 -9.78 -19.31
C ARG A 513 3.40 -9.49 -18.96
N VAL A 514 3.24 -9.01 -17.75
CA VAL A 514 1.95 -8.57 -17.23
C VAL A 514 1.81 -7.07 -17.51
N ASP A 515 0.83 -6.69 -18.34
CA ASP A 515 0.52 -5.29 -18.60
C ASP A 515 -0.39 -4.70 -17.51
N ARG A 516 -0.31 -3.38 -17.30
CA ARG A 516 -1.08 -2.68 -16.28
C ARG A 516 -2.58 -2.76 -16.57
N GLY A 517 -3.35 -3.29 -15.62
CA GLY A 517 -4.82 -3.22 -15.62
C GLY A 517 -5.58 -4.50 -16.00
N ASP A 518 -4.97 -5.47 -16.72
CA ASP A 518 -5.68 -6.69 -17.19
C ASP A 518 -4.99 -7.99 -16.76
N ALA A 519 -4.04 -7.92 -15.87
CA ALA A 519 -3.09 -8.96 -15.73
C ALA A 519 -3.42 -9.94 -14.62
N ALA A 520 -3.59 -11.18 -15.00
CA ALA A 520 -3.39 -12.30 -14.09
C ALA A 520 -1.94 -12.28 -13.60
N LEU A 521 -1.74 -12.11 -12.29
CA LEU A 521 -0.42 -12.18 -11.66
C LEU A 521 0.11 -13.61 -11.66
N SER A 522 -0.79 -14.58 -11.63
CA SER A 522 -0.49 -16.00 -11.63
C SER A 522 -1.64 -16.82 -12.22
N PRO A 523 -1.41 -18.10 -12.58
CA PRO A 523 -2.49 -19.04 -12.98
C PRO A 523 -3.49 -19.33 -11.85
N TYR A 524 -3.20 -18.89 -10.62
CA TYR A 524 -3.97 -19.25 -9.42
C TYR A 524 -4.76 -18.08 -8.82
N ASP A 525 -4.82 -16.94 -9.50
CA ASP A 525 -5.41 -15.71 -8.97
C ASP A 525 -6.83 -15.89 -8.46
N GLU A 526 -7.69 -16.59 -9.22
CA GLU A 526 -9.08 -16.84 -8.82
C GLU A 526 -9.18 -17.69 -7.55
N LEU A 527 -8.37 -18.75 -7.44
CA LEU A 527 -8.32 -19.60 -6.25
C LEU A 527 -7.81 -18.79 -5.03
N VAL A 528 -6.78 -17.99 -5.24
CA VAL A 528 -6.23 -17.17 -4.15
C VAL A 528 -7.23 -16.11 -3.73
N ARG A 529 -7.90 -15.40 -4.66
CA ARG A 529 -8.96 -14.42 -4.34
C ARG A 529 -10.08 -15.05 -3.52
N LYS A 530 -10.58 -16.21 -3.95
CA LYS A 530 -11.63 -16.98 -3.27
C LYS A 530 -11.28 -17.27 -1.82
N HIS A 531 -10.09 -17.82 -1.58
CA HIS A 531 -9.69 -18.21 -0.22
C HIS A 531 -9.20 -17.04 0.61
N ALA A 532 -8.47 -16.07 0.04
CA ALA A 532 -8.02 -14.87 0.75
C ALA A 532 -9.20 -14.04 1.27
N ALA A 533 -10.24 -13.82 0.44
CA ALA A 533 -11.45 -13.12 0.85
C ALA A 533 -12.14 -13.78 2.05
N ARG A 534 -12.15 -15.11 2.13
CA ARG A 534 -12.74 -15.86 3.25
C ARG A 534 -12.09 -15.55 4.60
N TYR A 535 -10.80 -15.19 4.59
CA TYR A 535 -10.03 -14.88 5.80
C TYR A 535 -9.71 -13.38 5.92
N GLY A 536 -10.30 -12.53 5.05
CA GLY A 536 -10.07 -11.08 5.06
C GLY A 536 -8.63 -10.69 4.75
N MET A 537 -7.93 -11.46 3.92
CA MET A 537 -6.55 -11.19 3.51
C MET A 537 -6.49 -10.64 2.09
N ASP A 538 -5.52 -9.76 1.83
CA ASP A 538 -5.25 -9.31 0.46
C ASP A 538 -4.66 -10.44 -0.37
N TRP A 539 -5.34 -10.81 -1.45
CA TRP A 539 -4.94 -11.88 -2.35
C TRP A 539 -3.56 -11.64 -2.98
N ARG A 540 -3.16 -10.37 -3.18
CA ARG A 540 -1.85 -10.00 -3.75
C ARG A 540 -0.71 -10.27 -2.76
N LEU A 541 -0.98 -10.10 -1.46
CA LEU A 541 -0.04 -10.47 -0.40
C LEU A 541 0.17 -11.99 -0.39
N ILE A 542 -0.92 -12.76 -0.50
CA ILE A 542 -0.85 -14.23 -0.57
C ILE A 542 -0.10 -14.68 -1.83
N LEU A 543 -0.35 -14.06 -2.99
CA LEU A 543 0.42 -14.37 -4.21
C LEU A 543 1.91 -14.03 -4.06
N SER A 544 2.22 -12.91 -3.39
CA SER A 544 3.61 -12.52 -3.12
C SER A 544 4.32 -13.54 -2.23
N GLN A 545 3.61 -14.09 -1.24
CA GLN A 545 4.08 -15.17 -0.40
C GLN A 545 4.21 -16.48 -1.18
N MET A 546 3.20 -16.88 -1.95
CA MET A 546 3.19 -18.08 -2.78
C MET A 546 4.38 -18.11 -3.77
N TYR A 547 4.67 -16.96 -4.39
CA TYR A 547 5.87 -16.85 -5.22
C TYR A 547 7.15 -17.07 -4.42
N GLN A 548 7.23 -16.51 -3.21
CA GLN A 548 8.38 -16.69 -2.33
C GLN A 548 8.57 -18.14 -1.88
N GLU A 549 7.48 -18.89 -1.70
CA GLU A 549 7.48 -20.29 -1.26
C GLU A 549 7.84 -21.26 -2.40
N SER A 550 7.21 -21.15 -3.55
CA SER A 550 7.29 -22.17 -4.62
C SER A 550 7.54 -21.62 -6.01
N ARG A 551 7.55 -20.30 -6.22
CA ARG A 551 7.50 -19.67 -7.54
C ARG A 551 6.33 -20.16 -8.40
N PHE A 552 5.19 -20.40 -7.75
CA PHE A 552 3.97 -20.93 -8.34
C PHE A 552 4.08 -22.39 -8.82
N ASP A 553 5.04 -23.17 -8.32
CA ASP A 553 5.13 -24.61 -8.62
C ASP A 553 4.30 -25.42 -7.61
N ALA A 554 3.14 -25.94 -8.07
CA ALA A 554 2.27 -26.77 -7.25
C ALA A 554 2.90 -28.12 -6.83
N GLN A 555 3.94 -28.56 -7.51
CA GLN A 555 4.63 -29.83 -7.24
C GLN A 555 5.90 -29.64 -6.38
N ALA A 556 6.20 -28.39 -5.98
CA ALA A 556 7.40 -28.07 -5.20
C ALA A 556 7.42 -28.85 -3.88
N VAL A 557 8.59 -29.40 -3.55
CA VAL A 557 8.88 -30.05 -2.27
C VAL A 557 10.18 -29.51 -1.71
N SER A 558 10.16 -28.97 -0.52
CA SER A 558 11.38 -28.50 0.13
C SER A 558 12.18 -29.63 0.73
N TRP A 559 13.44 -29.37 1.06
CA TRP A 559 14.32 -30.31 1.76
C TRP A 559 13.79 -30.73 3.15
N MET A 560 12.94 -29.90 3.79
CA MET A 560 12.25 -30.20 5.05
C MET A 560 10.94 -30.97 4.83
N GLY A 561 10.55 -31.24 3.60
CA GLY A 561 9.32 -31.93 3.25
C GLY A 561 8.06 -31.06 3.26
N ALA A 562 8.21 -29.72 3.19
CA ALA A 562 7.07 -28.85 2.92
C ALA A 562 6.64 -28.97 1.46
N GLU A 563 5.33 -28.94 1.18
CA GLU A 563 4.76 -29.29 -0.10
C GLU A 563 3.86 -28.21 -0.70
N GLY A 564 3.84 -28.14 -2.03
CA GLY A 564 2.89 -27.39 -2.84
C GLY A 564 3.14 -25.89 -2.90
N LEU A 565 2.15 -25.17 -3.39
CA LEU A 565 2.21 -23.75 -3.70
C LEU A 565 2.61 -22.87 -2.51
N MET A 566 2.13 -23.21 -1.32
CA MET A 566 2.36 -22.45 -0.10
C MET A 566 3.36 -23.12 0.86
N GLN A 567 4.02 -24.20 0.41
CA GLN A 567 5.06 -24.92 1.18
C GLN A 567 4.63 -25.26 2.61
N VAL A 568 3.44 -25.84 2.77
CA VAL A 568 2.93 -26.29 4.06
C VAL A 568 3.51 -27.67 4.40
N LEU A 569 3.90 -27.89 5.63
CA LEU A 569 4.32 -29.21 6.09
C LEU A 569 3.12 -30.17 6.13
N PRO A 570 3.23 -31.43 5.66
CA PRO A 570 2.12 -32.40 5.65
C PRO A 570 1.45 -32.58 7.01
N ARG A 571 2.21 -32.55 8.11
CA ARG A 571 1.67 -32.59 9.46
C ARG A 571 0.76 -31.40 9.74
N THR A 572 1.20 -30.17 9.41
CA THR A 572 0.43 -28.95 9.59
C THR A 572 -0.83 -28.96 8.70
N GLY A 573 -0.69 -29.42 7.43
CA GLY A 573 -1.84 -29.60 6.54
C GLY A 573 -2.89 -30.49 7.14
N LYS A 574 -2.50 -31.67 7.66
CA LYS A 574 -3.40 -32.61 8.29
C LYS A 574 -4.09 -32.05 9.53
N GLU A 575 -3.34 -31.35 10.41
CA GLU A 575 -3.90 -30.67 11.59
C GLU A 575 -4.91 -29.58 11.19
N LEU A 576 -4.78 -28.98 10.00
CA LEU A 576 -5.71 -28.00 9.44
C LEU A 576 -6.85 -28.63 8.63
N GLY A 577 -6.83 -29.96 8.40
CA GLY A 577 -7.87 -30.71 7.68
C GLY A 577 -7.63 -30.84 6.17
N PHE A 578 -6.38 -30.85 5.73
CA PHE A 578 -6.00 -31.02 4.32
C PHE A 578 -5.05 -32.22 4.14
N ASP A 579 -5.33 -33.05 3.15
CA ASP A 579 -4.60 -34.29 2.91
C ASP A 579 -3.71 -34.24 1.66
N ASN A 580 -3.97 -33.33 0.70
CA ASN A 580 -3.21 -33.20 -0.55
C ASN A 580 -2.77 -31.75 -0.78
N LEU A 581 -1.58 -31.41 -0.28
CA LEU A 581 -1.03 -30.05 -0.37
C LEU A 581 -0.49 -29.69 -1.77
N ARG A 582 -0.32 -30.68 -2.65
CA ARG A 582 0.09 -30.47 -4.06
C ARG A 582 -1.10 -30.22 -4.99
N ASP A 583 -2.32 -30.49 -4.52
CA ASP A 583 -3.51 -29.98 -5.18
C ASP A 583 -3.59 -28.47 -4.97
N PRO A 584 -3.70 -27.67 -6.05
CA PRO A 584 -3.65 -26.22 -5.96
C PRO A 584 -4.68 -25.63 -4.98
N GLU A 585 -5.92 -26.11 -5.00
CA GLU A 585 -6.97 -25.58 -4.14
C GLU A 585 -6.73 -25.90 -2.66
N GLN A 586 -6.36 -27.15 -2.34
CA GLN A 586 -6.08 -27.55 -0.98
C GLN A 586 -4.81 -26.89 -0.45
N GLY A 587 -3.74 -26.82 -1.25
CA GLY A 587 -2.47 -26.20 -0.86
C GLY A 587 -2.59 -24.71 -0.58
N ILE A 588 -3.32 -23.97 -1.43
CA ILE A 588 -3.60 -22.54 -1.24
C ILE A 588 -4.44 -22.35 0.02
N HIS A 589 -5.53 -23.08 0.16
CA HIS A 589 -6.43 -22.95 1.32
C HIS A 589 -5.71 -23.31 2.63
N ALA A 590 -4.89 -24.36 2.64
CA ALA A 590 -4.09 -24.76 3.80
C ALA A 590 -3.12 -23.65 4.23
N GLY A 591 -2.39 -23.05 3.28
CA GLY A 591 -1.46 -21.96 3.54
C GLY A 591 -2.15 -20.72 4.11
N ILE A 592 -3.26 -20.27 3.50
CA ILE A 592 -4.03 -19.12 3.97
C ILE A 592 -4.64 -19.38 5.36
N LYS A 593 -5.18 -20.57 5.60
CA LYS A 593 -5.70 -20.97 6.91
C LYS A 593 -4.62 -21.00 7.99
N TYR A 594 -3.40 -21.41 7.61
CA TYR A 594 -2.25 -21.37 8.52
C TYR A 594 -1.81 -19.93 8.81
N MET A 595 -1.84 -19.05 7.82
CA MET A 595 -1.61 -17.60 8.01
C MET A 595 -2.63 -17.02 9.01
N ASP A 596 -3.93 -17.27 8.83
CA ASP A 596 -4.97 -16.81 9.77
C ASP A 596 -4.74 -17.35 11.18
N TRP A 597 -4.39 -18.65 11.28
CA TRP A 597 -4.07 -19.27 12.56
C TRP A 597 -2.88 -18.60 13.27
N LEU A 598 -1.83 -18.21 12.55
CA LEU A 598 -0.70 -17.46 13.08
C LEU A 598 -1.09 -16.03 13.46
N THR A 599 -1.82 -15.32 12.61
CA THR A 599 -2.26 -13.93 12.82
C THR A 599 -3.03 -13.78 14.13
N ARG A 600 -3.94 -14.72 14.43
CA ARG A 600 -4.74 -14.73 15.68
C ARG A 600 -3.93 -15.05 16.94
N ARG A 601 -2.65 -15.38 16.84
CA ARG A 601 -1.75 -15.67 17.98
C ARG A 601 -0.89 -14.50 18.39
N PHE A 602 -0.94 -13.44 17.65
CA PHE A 602 -0.34 -12.15 18.03
C PHE A 602 -1.37 -11.28 18.73
N GLU A 603 -0.89 -10.36 19.56
CA GLU A 603 -1.72 -9.46 20.36
C GLU A 603 -2.60 -8.60 19.46
N PRO A 604 -3.90 -8.40 19.79
CA PRO A 604 -4.82 -7.58 18.98
C PRO A 604 -4.44 -6.10 18.95
N GLU A 605 -3.71 -5.62 19.92
CA GLU A 605 -3.26 -4.24 20.06
C GLU A 605 -2.14 -3.86 19.07
N LEU A 606 -1.55 -4.85 18.39
CA LEU A 606 -0.58 -4.60 17.33
C LEU A 606 -1.27 -3.98 16.11
N GLU A 607 -0.65 -2.97 15.55
CA GLU A 607 -1.06 -2.44 14.24
C GLU A 607 -1.18 -3.58 13.21
N MET A 608 -2.16 -3.48 12.32
CA MET A 608 -2.44 -4.53 11.34
C MET A 608 -1.22 -4.90 10.49
N ALA A 609 -0.47 -3.89 10.05
CA ALA A 609 0.75 -4.10 9.27
C ALA A 609 1.79 -4.91 10.06
N GLU A 610 2.07 -4.51 11.29
CA GLU A 610 3.09 -5.14 12.12
C GLU A 610 2.71 -6.58 12.46
N ARG A 611 1.42 -6.82 12.75
CA ARG A 611 0.89 -8.16 12.94
C ARG A 611 1.12 -9.04 11.71
N MET A 612 0.91 -8.50 10.51
CA MET A 612 1.11 -9.23 9.26
C MET A 612 2.60 -9.54 9.02
N TRP A 613 3.50 -8.59 9.29
CA TRP A 613 4.94 -8.83 9.17
C TRP A 613 5.43 -9.89 10.16
N PHE A 614 4.93 -9.88 11.40
CA PHE A 614 5.21 -10.93 12.38
C PHE A 614 4.62 -12.28 11.95
N THR A 615 3.43 -12.29 11.34
CA THR A 615 2.81 -13.51 10.82
C THR A 615 3.64 -14.15 9.73
N LEU A 616 4.12 -13.36 8.76
CA LEU A 616 5.01 -13.84 7.69
C LEU A 616 6.34 -14.37 8.26
N ALA A 617 6.94 -13.64 9.20
CA ALA A 617 8.16 -14.11 9.87
C ALA A 617 7.93 -15.43 10.65
N ALA A 618 6.77 -15.57 11.30
CA ALA A 618 6.37 -16.76 12.02
C ALA A 618 6.05 -17.94 11.09
N TYR A 619 5.50 -17.68 9.92
CA TYR A 619 5.28 -18.70 8.90
C TYR A 619 6.59 -19.36 8.46
N ASN A 620 7.63 -18.54 8.22
CA ASN A 620 8.94 -19.01 7.78
C ASN A 620 9.77 -19.63 8.93
N ALA A 621 9.90 -18.94 10.07
CA ALA A 621 10.81 -19.34 11.15
C ALA A 621 10.12 -20.01 12.34
N GLY A 622 8.80 -19.97 12.40
CA GLY A 622 8.02 -20.41 13.57
C GLY A 622 7.80 -19.30 14.59
N ILE A 623 6.59 -19.26 15.15
CA ILE A 623 6.13 -18.23 16.10
C ILE A 623 7.02 -18.11 17.36
N GLY A 624 7.66 -19.22 17.77
CA GLY A 624 8.56 -19.25 18.93
C GLY A 624 9.76 -18.34 18.75
N HIS A 625 10.42 -18.40 17.59
CA HIS A 625 11.57 -17.54 17.26
C HIS A 625 11.18 -16.07 17.12
N VAL A 626 10.01 -15.77 16.57
CA VAL A 626 9.49 -14.38 16.51
C VAL A 626 9.27 -13.83 17.92
N ARG A 627 8.72 -14.62 18.83
CA ARG A 627 8.56 -14.21 20.23
C ARG A 627 9.90 -14.00 20.94
N ASP A 628 10.90 -14.85 20.65
CA ASP A 628 12.28 -14.65 21.15
C ASP A 628 12.89 -13.35 20.60
N ALA A 629 12.73 -13.08 19.29
CA ALA A 629 13.21 -11.86 18.67
C ALA A 629 12.53 -10.61 19.25
N ARG A 630 11.23 -10.64 19.52
CA ARG A 630 10.49 -9.54 20.16
C ARG A 630 10.98 -9.27 21.59
N ARG A 631 11.24 -10.32 22.37
CA ARG A 631 11.85 -10.18 23.72
C ARG A 631 13.27 -9.64 23.65
N LEU A 632 14.05 -10.07 22.66
CA LEU A 632 15.42 -9.57 22.48
C LEU A 632 15.41 -8.10 22.02
N ALA A 633 14.50 -7.70 21.12
CA ALA A 633 14.33 -6.30 20.71
C ALA A 633 14.08 -5.39 21.92
N ASP A 634 13.17 -5.78 22.80
CA ASP A 634 12.86 -5.07 24.04
C ASP A 634 14.11 -4.92 24.93
N LYS A 635 14.87 -5.99 25.13
CA LYS A 635 16.15 -5.97 25.90
C LYS A 635 17.21 -5.07 25.27
N GLN A 636 17.18 -4.86 23.95
CA GLN A 636 18.10 -3.98 23.22
C GLN A 636 17.61 -2.52 23.18
N GLY A 637 16.47 -2.19 23.77
CA GLY A 637 15.86 -0.86 23.72
C GLY A 637 15.23 -0.56 22.35
N TRP A 638 14.88 -1.58 21.58
CA TRP A 638 14.16 -1.45 20.32
C TRP A 638 12.68 -1.76 20.53
N ASP A 639 11.83 -1.21 19.62
CA ASP A 639 10.38 -1.42 19.70
C ASP A 639 10.04 -2.89 19.38
N ARG A 640 9.57 -3.62 20.41
CA ARG A 640 9.17 -5.03 20.31
C ARG A 640 7.93 -5.25 19.44
N ASN A 641 7.16 -4.21 19.19
CA ASN A 641 5.92 -4.24 18.44
C ASN A 641 6.08 -3.81 16.97
N ARG A 642 7.32 -3.50 16.55
CA ARG A 642 7.65 -3.07 15.20
C ARG A 642 8.67 -4.01 14.55
N TRP A 643 8.32 -4.52 13.35
CA TRP A 643 9.21 -5.45 12.64
C TRP A 643 10.42 -4.74 12.03
N PHE A 644 10.17 -3.82 11.06
CA PHE A 644 11.23 -3.17 10.32
C PHE A 644 12.08 -2.23 11.19
N GLY A 645 13.40 -2.35 11.09
CA GLY A 645 14.36 -1.57 11.88
C GLY A 645 14.47 -1.98 13.36
N ASN A 646 13.61 -2.85 13.87
CA ASN A 646 13.53 -3.24 15.27
C ASN A 646 13.60 -4.75 15.46
N VAL A 647 12.50 -5.49 15.37
CA VAL A 647 12.48 -6.95 15.64
C VAL A 647 13.25 -7.72 14.58
N GLU A 648 13.28 -7.28 13.33
CA GLU A 648 14.14 -7.90 12.30
C GLU A 648 15.63 -7.87 12.67
N ARG A 649 16.11 -6.80 13.34
CA ARG A 649 17.49 -6.71 13.85
C ARG A 649 17.74 -7.73 14.95
N ALA A 650 16.79 -7.87 15.87
CA ALA A 650 16.87 -8.88 16.93
C ALA A 650 16.83 -10.32 16.34
N MET A 651 16.04 -10.52 15.29
CA MET A 651 16.00 -11.81 14.58
C MET A 651 17.37 -12.18 13.98
N LEU A 652 18.09 -11.20 13.42
CA LEU A 652 19.46 -11.41 12.93
C LEU A 652 20.42 -11.80 14.06
N LEU A 653 20.32 -11.16 15.23
CA LEU A 653 21.16 -11.46 16.40
C LEU A 653 20.94 -12.87 16.94
N LEU A 654 19.73 -13.46 16.77
CA LEU A 654 19.47 -14.85 17.21
C LEU A 654 20.29 -15.90 16.45
N ALA A 655 20.98 -15.54 15.36
CA ALA A 655 21.98 -16.40 14.73
C ALA A 655 23.31 -16.49 15.53
N GLU A 656 23.55 -15.54 16.44
CA GLU A 656 24.79 -15.46 17.21
C GLU A 656 24.69 -16.24 18.53
N PRO A 657 25.74 -16.99 18.94
CA PRO A 657 25.72 -17.79 20.17
C PRO A 657 25.41 -17.00 21.44
N THR A 658 25.85 -15.75 21.51
CA THR A 658 25.61 -14.86 22.66
C THR A 658 24.14 -14.65 22.95
N TYR A 659 23.29 -14.61 21.90
CA TYR A 659 21.87 -14.32 22.02
C TYR A 659 21.01 -15.60 22.01
N HIS A 660 21.24 -16.52 21.06
CA HIS A 660 20.37 -17.71 20.98
C HIS A 660 20.47 -18.67 22.16
N ARG A 661 21.61 -18.70 22.89
CA ARG A 661 21.75 -19.52 24.11
C ARG A 661 20.84 -19.05 25.26
N GLN A 662 20.41 -17.79 25.21
CA GLN A 662 19.50 -17.18 26.18
C GLN A 662 18.04 -17.16 25.69
N ALA A 663 17.82 -17.54 24.44
CA ALA A 663 16.51 -17.58 23.83
C ALA A 663 15.79 -18.89 24.19
N THR A 664 14.45 -18.82 24.34
CA THR A 664 13.62 -19.98 24.72
C THR A 664 13.62 -21.06 23.63
N HIS A 665 13.64 -20.63 22.35
CA HIS A 665 13.57 -21.52 21.19
C HIS A 665 14.92 -21.72 20.50
N GLY A 666 15.99 -21.09 21.05
CA GLY A 666 17.36 -21.31 20.61
C GLY A 666 17.71 -20.63 19.28
N TYR A 667 18.56 -21.33 18.51
CA TYR A 667 19.15 -20.83 17.27
C TYR A 667 18.13 -20.72 16.13
N VAL A 668 18.20 -19.61 15.38
CA VAL A 668 17.51 -19.42 14.11
C VAL A 668 18.45 -18.77 13.09
N ARG A 669 18.33 -19.14 11.81
CA ARG A 669 19.02 -18.46 10.71
C ARG A 669 18.30 -17.13 10.43
N GLY A 670 18.51 -16.11 11.29
CA GLY A 670 17.74 -14.87 11.28
C GLY A 670 17.66 -14.16 9.93
N GLN A 671 18.66 -14.35 9.05
CA GLN A 671 18.66 -13.78 7.70
C GLN A 671 17.53 -14.33 6.81
N GLU A 672 17.14 -15.60 6.98
CA GLU A 672 16.09 -16.23 6.17
C GLU A 672 14.73 -15.55 6.39
N PRO A 673 14.17 -15.48 7.63
CA PRO A 673 12.89 -14.79 7.85
C PRO A 673 12.94 -13.28 7.58
N VAL A 674 14.08 -12.62 7.81
CA VAL A 674 14.23 -11.19 7.49
C VAL A 674 14.12 -10.97 5.98
N ASN A 675 14.84 -11.73 5.17
CA ASN A 675 14.78 -11.65 3.72
C ASN A 675 13.38 -12.06 3.20
N TYR A 676 12.78 -13.09 3.82
CA TYR A 676 11.46 -13.57 3.47
C TYR A 676 10.41 -12.47 3.57
N VAL A 677 10.32 -11.78 4.72
CA VAL A 677 9.38 -10.68 4.93
C VAL A 677 9.66 -9.51 3.98
N ARG A 678 10.93 -9.13 3.80
CA ARG A 678 11.32 -8.03 2.90
C ARG A 678 10.92 -8.33 1.45
N HIS A 679 11.25 -9.52 0.94
CA HIS A 679 10.93 -9.88 -0.45
C HIS A 679 9.43 -9.97 -0.70
N ILE A 680 8.65 -10.47 0.27
CA ILE A 680 7.19 -10.51 0.15
C ILE A 680 6.61 -9.11 0.16
N ARG A 681 7.06 -8.22 1.06
CA ARG A 681 6.61 -6.84 1.10
C ARG A 681 6.90 -6.11 -0.20
N ASP A 682 8.13 -6.19 -0.71
CA ASP A 682 8.53 -5.49 -1.94
C ASP A 682 7.71 -5.98 -3.15
N ARG A 683 7.45 -7.30 -3.22
CA ARG A 683 6.60 -7.89 -4.27
C ARG A 683 5.14 -7.51 -4.12
N TYR A 684 4.60 -7.53 -2.91
CA TYR A 684 3.24 -7.09 -2.63
C TYR A 684 3.02 -5.63 -3.05
N GLU A 685 3.95 -4.75 -2.70
CA GLU A 685 3.92 -3.34 -3.08
C GLU A 685 3.89 -3.17 -4.62
N ALA A 686 4.70 -3.95 -5.33
CA ALA A 686 4.71 -3.95 -6.78
C ALA A 686 3.40 -4.51 -7.38
N TYR A 687 2.88 -5.62 -6.85
CA TYR A 687 1.62 -6.21 -7.28
C TYR A 687 0.44 -5.25 -7.04
N ALA A 688 0.41 -4.61 -5.87
CA ALA A 688 -0.61 -3.62 -5.54
C ALA A 688 -0.62 -2.44 -6.52
N ARG A 689 0.57 -1.95 -6.93
CA ARG A 689 0.69 -0.86 -7.91
C ARG A 689 0.33 -1.28 -9.34
N LEU A 690 0.65 -2.51 -9.74
CA LEU A 690 0.33 -3.02 -11.07
C LEU A 690 -1.17 -3.30 -11.23
N THR A 691 -1.83 -3.76 -10.17
CA THR A 691 -3.25 -4.13 -10.18
C THR A 691 -4.17 -3.02 -9.65
N GLY A 692 -3.60 -2.02 -8.95
CA GLY A 692 -4.30 -0.87 -8.42
C GLY A 692 -4.31 0.25 -9.44
N GLY A 693 -5.29 0.27 -10.34
CA GLY A 693 -5.37 1.45 -11.10
C GLY A 693 -6.26 1.34 -12.29
N ARG A 694 -7.15 1.95 -12.44
CA ARG A 694 -8.17 2.65 -13.18
C ARG A 694 -9.43 2.64 -12.33
N GLU A 695 -9.53 3.59 -11.49
CA GLU A 695 -10.79 4.20 -11.15
C GLU A 695 -10.63 5.70 -11.28
#